data_9bd4ce9244703b8302308cec99afc449
#
_entry.id   9bd4ce9244703b8302308cec99afc449
#
_cell.length_a   1.000
_cell.length_b   1.000
_cell.length_c   1.000
_cell.angle_alpha   90.00
_cell.angle_beta   90.00
_cell.angle_gamma   90.00
#
_symmetry.space_group_name_H-M   'P 1'
#
loop_
_entity.id
_entity.type
_entity.pdbx_description
1 polymer ?
#
loop_
_entity_poly.entity_id
_entity_poly.type
_entity_poly.pdbx_seq_one_letter_code
_entity_poly.pdbx_strand_id
1 'polypeptide(L)'
;MKKISLMELKAPVVFRGWEELDFTGVQAELKEGKWHLLASAQNKDGEELVVESFSEDLIFWNILQRTDRKWQDVQLEGNKNLNQVLEQKGPMDSWLGTRPKELEGPIRGAGSVVYCQEGGLYFLFYCAQAGDREKRGNIGLAVSRDMEHWQTFCRDQATYPEHGVVYEGDYYRAIPFSQYIFPENLPQGQENRIFDLRDFGGVGDGATLCTQAFQAAAWAIEANGGGILLVTGGFYCTGTVNIPSGCTLWIDRDSAICASKNLDLYRDALISCVGSKDVAIKGGGRIIGNGEYFVYLPLKPPLTSPLEETFLPPRLYDPMGYPVNTIRYAYRSRIRYAEDRYQEGLPPISRPMYTVWIRGCERVEISNIIIEDALDWTLVLDCSSQVKVENVVINGNRHVANTDGIDIMGCSQVEIKHCFVSCADDGICVKSPRKQGHDGINVADQDIAMRETKDVHISDCTVISVMNCFKIGTETYFDIEGITVENCRFMMPDIFPGAVSGISIESADGSHIRRVKVRNIQMNRVLCPVFICLNMRNKFGFEGPEDEAGRRFGGSIEEIEISHIRALNAEVPSIITGFMAEEEQVERRIEKLSIRDVKVVYRDNREVLTPQAPVYENLRDYPENNAFGDVPAYGFYIRHANQVVLENVEVIPRTMNTRPCILREFTD
;
A
#
# COMPACT_ATOMS: atom_id res chain seq x y z
N MET A 1 -11.36 -15.55 -18.52
CA MET A 1 -11.81 -14.90 -17.26
C MET A 1 -10.74 -13.90 -16.82
N LYS A 2 -11.13 -12.73 -16.36
CA LYS A 2 -10.16 -11.85 -15.69
C LYS A 2 -9.64 -12.57 -14.45
N LYS A 3 -8.34 -12.48 -14.19
CA LYS A 3 -7.73 -13.05 -12.99
C LYS A 3 -8.37 -12.39 -11.76
N ILE A 4 -9.01 -13.20 -10.91
CA ILE A 4 -9.64 -12.69 -9.70
C ILE A 4 -8.53 -12.28 -8.74
N SER A 5 -8.53 -11.02 -8.36
CA SER A 5 -7.66 -10.52 -7.30
C SER A 5 -8.42 -10.58 -5.98
N LEU A 6 -8.11 -11.56 -5.15
CA LEU A 6 -8.73 -11.68 -3.82
C LEU A 6 -8.49 -10.45 -2.95
N MET A 7 -7.45 -9.68 -3.25
CA MET A 7 -7.09 -8.45 -2.54
C MET A 7 -8.01 -7.29 -2.82
N GLU A 8 -8.70 -7.32 -3.94
CA GLU A 8 -9.63 -6.27 -4.35
C GLU A 8 -11.09 -6.63 -4.01
N LEU A 9 -11.34 -7.81 -3.41
CA LEU A 9 -12.68 -8.18 -3.01
C LEU A 9 -13.17 -7.36 -1.82
N LYS A 10 -14.39 -6.89 -1.93
CA LYS A 10 -15.08 -6.14 -0.88
C LYS A 10 -15.98 -7.04 -0.06
N ALA A 11 -16.04 -6.79 1.23
CA ALA A 11 -17.06 -7.35 2.10
C ALA A 11 -17.81 -6.21 2.80
N PRO A 12 -19.12 -6.18 2.72
CA PRO A 12 -20.02 -7.09 1.98
C PRO A 12 -19.93 -6.91 0.46
N VAL A 13 -20.59 -7.79 -0.27
CA VAL A 13 -20.76 -7.64 -1.73
C VAL A 13 -21.65 -6.43 -1.98
N VAL A 14 -21.11 -5.40 -2.66
CA VAL A 14 -21.80 -4.13 -2.87
C VAL A 14 -22.29 -4.01 -4.32
N PHE A 15 -23.57 -3.78 -4.49
CA PHE A 15 -24.20 -3.52 -5.78
C PHE A 15 -24.66 -2.07 -5.87
N ARG A 16 -24.73 -1.51 -7.06
CA ARG A 16 -25.38 -0.22 -7.26
C ARG A 16 -26.90 -0.35 -7.10
N GLY A 17 -27.50 0.51 -6.30
CA GLY A 17 -28.96 0.54 -6.06
C GLY A 17 -29.49 -0.49 -5.06
N TRP A 18 -28.62 -1.00 -4.19
CA TRP A 18 -28.96 -1.98 -3.16
C TRP A 18 -29.34 -1.39 -1.79
N GLU A 19 -29.09 -0.12 -1.61
CA GLU A 19 -29.18 0.58 -0.31
C GLU A 19 -30.58 0.52 0.31
N GLU A 20 -31.58 0.23 -0.48
CA GLU A 20 -32.97 0.15 -0.06
C GLU A 20 -33.51 -1.28 0.08
N LEU A 21 -32.64 -2.28 -0.12
CA LEU A 21 -33.03 -3.69 -0.14
C LEU A 21 -32.59 -4.42 1.14
N ASP A 22 -33.46 -5.27 1.65
CA ASP A 22 -33.23 -6.19 2.76
C ASP A 22 -33.05 -7.62 2.18
N PHE A 23 -31.79 -8.07 2.06
CA PHE A 23 -31.49 -9.37 1.46
C PHE A 23 -31.82 -10.53 2.40
N THR A 24 -32.51 -11.55 1.88
CA THR A 24 -32.96 -12.71 2.63
C THR A 24 -32.42 -14.04 2.12
N GLY A 25 -31.81 -14.06 0.95
CA GLY A 25 -31.21 -15.26 0.37
C GLY A 25 -30.32 -14.91 -0.82
N VAL A 26 -29.35 -15.77 -1.12
CA VAL A 26 -28.45 -15.60 -2.26
C VAL A 26 -28.11 -16.93 -2.91
N GLN A 27 -28.06 -16.96 -4.23
CA GLN A 27 -27.46 -18.00 -5.03
C GLN A 27 -26.51 -17.40 -6.05
N ALA A 28 -25.40 -18.09 -6.32
CA ALA A 28 -24.42 -17.66 -7.29
C ALA A 28 -23.95 -18.84 -8.15
N GLU A 29 -23.54 -18.53 -9.37
CA GLU A 29 -22.90 -19.48 -10.28
C GLU A 29 -21.79 -18.78 -11.07
N LEU A 30 -20.85 -19.58 -11.58
CA LEU A 30 -19.84 -19.13 -12.53
C LEU A 30 -20.07 -19.81 -13.86
N LYS A 31 -20.50 -19.04 -14.86
CA LYS A 31 -20.83 -19.55 -16.18
C LYS A 31 -20.12 -18.73 -17.26
N GLU A 32 -19.42 -19.41 -18.16
CA GLU A 32 -18.70 -18.77 -19.27
C GLU A 32 -17.75 -17.64 -18.82
N GLY A 33 -17.11 -17.81 -17.64
CA GLY A 33 -16.18 -16.85 -17.07
C GLY A 33 -16.83 -15.60 -16.45
N LYS A 34 -18.16 -15.61 -16.26
CA LYS A 34 -18.89 -14.54 -15.57
C LYS A 34 -19.58 -15.07 -14.33
N TRP A 35 -19.48 -14.31 -13.27
CA TRP A 35 -20.22 -14.53 -12.04
C TRP A 35 -21.65 -14.02 -12.22
N HIS A 36 -22.58 -14.85 -11.93
CA HIS A 36 -24.01 -14.52 -11.91
C HIS A 36 -24.55 -14.74 -10.51
N LEU A 37 -25.16 -13.72 -9.95
CA LEU A 37 -25.74 -13.74 -8.62
C LEU A 37 -27.23 -13.45 -8.71
N LEU A 38 -28.03 -14.28 -8.05
CA LEU A 38 -29.43 -14.07 -7.80
C LEU A 38 -29.66 -13.92 -6.31
N ALA A 39 -30.43 -12.92 -5.91
CA ALA A 39 -30.72 -12.68 -4.51
C ALA A 39 -32.23 -12.45 -4.30
N SER A 40 -32.73 -12.97 -3.19
CA SER A 40 -34.04 -12.63 -2.66
C SER A 40 -33.88 -11.43 -1.72
N ALA A 41 -34.73 -10.43 -1.88
CA ALA A 41 -34.74 -9.24 -1.07
C ALA A 41 -36.14 -8.70 -0.81
N GLN A 42 -36.31 -7.90 0.22
CA GLN A 42 -37.53 -7.11 0.45
C GLN A 42 -37.18 -5.61 0.25
N ASN A 43 -38.08 -4.88 -0.38
CA ASN A 43 -37.97 -3.42 -0.47
C ASN A 43 -38.59 -2.75 0.78
N LYS A 44 -38.54 -1.43 0.83
CA LYS A 44 -39.09 -0.62 1.96
C LYS A 44 -40.58 -0.84 2.20
N ASP A 45 -41.30 -1.25 1.17
CA ASP A 45 -42.76 -1.51 1.24
C ASP A 45 -43.07 -2.94 1.67
N GLY A 46 -42.04 -3.78 1.90
CA GLY A 46 -42.16 -5.18 2.28
C GLY A 46 -42.49 -6.12 1.08
N GLU A 47 -42.36 -5.62 -0.14
CA GLU A 47 -42.56 -6.44 -1.35
C GLU A 47 -41.34 -7.35 -1.55
N GLU A 48 -41.58 -8.66 -1.73
CA GLU A 48 -40.53 -9.61 -2.05
C GLU A 48 -40.10 -9.48 -3.52
N LEU A 49 -38.80 -9.40 -3.72
CA LEU A 49 -38.18 -9.24 -5.02
C LEU A 49 -37.12 -10.32 -5.24
N VAL A 50 -36.96 -10.76 -6.47
CA VAL A 50 -35.77 -11.49 -6.90
C VAL A 50 -34.98 -10.56 -7.80
N VAL A 51 -33.74 -10.32 -7.44
CA VAL A 51 -32.82 -9.44 -8.17
C VAL A 51 -31.61 -10.23 -8.65
N GLU A 52 -31.03 -9.79 -9.76
CA GLU A 52 -29.82 -10.40 -10.30
C GLU A 52 -28.75 -9.37 -10.63
N SER A 53 -27.52 -9.80 -10.59
CA SER A 53 -26.37 -9.03 -11.01
C SER A 53 -25.27 -9.93 -11.56
N PHE A 54 -24.39 -9.34 -12.38
CA PHE A 54 -23.29 -10.04 -13.01
C PHE A 54 -21.96 -9.35 -12.70
N SER A 55 -20.90 -10.14 -12.61
CA SER A 55 -19.54 -9.64 -12.44
C SER A 55 -18.55 -10.51 -13.23
N GLU A 56 -17.46 -9.90 -13.72
CA GLU A 56 -16.36 -10.64 -14.35
C GLU A 56 -15.21 -10.93 -13.36
N ASP A 57 -15.19 -10.24 -12.21
CA ASP A 57 -14.06 -10.21 -11.28
C ASP A 57 -14.45 -10.26 -9.79
N LEU A 58 -15.73 -10.37 -9.45
CA LEU A 58 -16.29 -10.29 -8.09
C LEU A 58 -16.18 -8.92 -7.42
N ILE A 59 -15.55 -7.95 -8.06
CA ILE A 59 -15.31 -6.61 -7.53
C ILE A 59 -16.35 -5.64 -8.06
N PHE A 60 -16.51 -5.64 -9.37
CA PHE A 60 -17.46 -4.77 -10.08
C PHE A 60 -18.68 -5.57 -10.49
N TRP A 61 -19.78 -5.28 -9.82
CA TRP A 61 -21.07 -5.85 -10.11
C TRP A 61 -21.90 -4.87 -10.93
N ASN A 62 -22.64 -5.38 -11.91
CA ASN A 62 -23.60 -4.58 -12.65
C ASN A 62 -24.70 -4.05 -11.72
N ILE A 63 -25.45 -3.06 -12.20
CA ILE A 63 -26.63 -2.58 -11.47
C ILE A 63 -27.60 -3.74 -11.28
N LEU A 64 -28.14 -3.88 -10.07
CA LEU A 64 -29.14 -4.89 -9.76
C LEU A 64 -30.35 -4.75 -10.66
N GLN A 65 -30.76 -5.84 -11.25
CA GLN A 65 -31.96 -5.92 -12.10
C GLN A 65 -33.02 -6.78 -11.44
N ARG A 66 -34.23 -6.30 -11.43
CA ARG A 66 -35.39 -7.11 -10.99
C ARG A 66 -35.70 -8.19 -12.01
N THR A 67 -35.95 -9.40 -11.54
CA THR A 67 -36.39 -10.51 -12.38
C THR A 67 -37.85 -10.89 -12.09
N ASP A 68 -38.52 -11.51 -13.05
CA ASP A 68 -39.88 -12.06 -12.85
C ASP A 68 -39.88 -13.46 -12.20
N ARG A 69 -38.71 -13.95 -11.76
CA ARG A 69 -38.57 -15.26 -11.10
C ARG A 69 -39.12 -15.22 -9.69
N LYS A 70 -39.70 -16.31 -9.23
CA LYS A 70 -40.02 -16.49 -7.81
C LYS A 70 -38.84 -17.16 -7.12
N TRP A 71 -38.48 -16.71 -5.93
CA TRP A 71 -37.31 -17.22 -5.21
C TRP A 71 -37.34 -18.75 -5.02
N GLN A 72 -38.48 -19.31 -4.72
CA GLN A 72 -38.67 -20.77 -4.58
C GLN A 72 -38.34 -21.57 -5.86
N ASP A 73 -38.41 -20.94 -7.03
CA ASP A 73 -38.14 -21.56 -8.33
C ASP A 73 -36.69 -21.31 -8.79
N VAL A 74 -35.89 -20.54 -8.03
CA VAL A 74 -34.49 -20.25 -8.33
C VAL A 74 -33.63 -21.46 -7.96
N GLN A 75 -33.10 -22.12 -8.96
CA GLN A 75 -32.08 -23.16 -8.80
C GLN A 75 -31.01 -22.96 -9.88
N LEU A 76 -29.80 -22.56 -9.44
CA LEU A 76 -28.66 -22.46 -10.33
C LEU A 76 -28.02 -23.84 -10.49
N GLU A 77 -27.85 -24.25 -11.74
CA GLU A 77 -27.22 -25.53 -12.06
C GLU A 77 -25.73 -25.48 -11.72
N GLY A 78 -25.18 -26.52 -11.14
CA GLY A 78 -23.78 -26.68 -10.85
C GLY A 78 -23.38 -26.61 -9.37
N ASN A 79 -24.20 -26.02 -8.51
CA ASN A 79 -23.86 -25.84 -7.08
C ASN A 79 -24.48 -26.90 -6.15
N LYS A 80 -25.35 -27.78 -6.63
CA LYS A 80 -26.12 -28.72 -5.79
C LYS A 80 -25.26 -29.60 -4.89
N ASN A 81 -24.18 -30.19 -5.42
CA ASN A 81 -23.31 -31.07 -4.65
C ASN A 81 -22.50 -30.30 -3.60
N LEU A 82 -22.06 -29.08 -3.93
CA LEU A 82 -21.29 -28.22 -3.02
C LEU A 82 -22.19 -27.70 -1.90
N ASN A 83 -23.41 -27.29 -2.22
CA ASN A 83 -24.37 -26.85 -1.22
C ASN A 83 -24.78 -27.97 -0.26
N GLN A 84 -24.89 -29.20 -0.73
CA GLN A 84 -25.13 -30.36 0.13
C GLN A 84 -24.00 -30.60 1.14
N VAL A 85 -22.77 -30.36 0.76
CA VAL A 85 -21.62 -30.44 1.70
C VAL A 85 -21.73 -29.37 2.78
N LEU A 86 -22.16 -28.15 2.44
CA LEU A 86 -22.40 -27.11 3.44
C LEU A 86 -23.52 -27.47 4.41
N GLU A 87 -24.59 -28.00 3.93
CA GLU A 87 -25.73 -28.41 4.77
C GLU A 87 -25.34 -29.48 5.81
N GLN A 88 -24.36 -30.34 5.47
CA GLN A 88 -23.83 -31.36 6.37
C GLN A 88 -22.97 -30.78 7.49
N LYS A 89 -22.40 -29.57 7.31
CA LYS A 89 -21.59 -28.89 8.32
C LYS A 89 -22.42 -28.29 9.47
N GLY A 90 -23.72 -28.21 9.32
CA GLY A 90 -24.61 -27.55 10.27
C GLY A 90 -24.72 -26.04 10.06
N PRO A 91 -25.25 -25.30 11.04
CA PRO A 91 -25.49 -23.86 10.92
C PRO A 91 -24.21 -23.08 10.64
N MET A 92 -24.23 -22.22 9.62
CA MET A 92 -23.07 -21.42 9.20
C MET A 92 -22.52 -20.53 10.30
N ASP A 93 -23.36 -20.05 11.21
CA ASP A 93 -22.94 -19.26 12.38
C ASP A 93 -21.95 -20.00 13.31
N SER A 94 -21.93 -21.32 13.27
CA SER A 94 -21.06 -22.13 14.11
C SER A 94 -19.65 -22.36 13.57
N TRP A 95 -19.41 -22.12 12.28
CA TRP A 95 -18.13 -22.44 11.65
C TRP A 95 -17.58 -21.37 10.68
N LEU A 96 -18.41 -20.37 10.29
CA LEU A 96 -17.97 -19.36 9.33
C LEU A 96 -16.97 -18.34 9.94
N GLY A 97 -16.85 -18.27 11.25
CA GLY A 97 -15.91 -17.34 11.91
C GLY A 97 -16.40 -15.90 12.01
N THR A 98 -15.47 -15.01 12.30
CA THR A 98 -15.76 -13.58 12.47
C THR A 98 -16.18 -12.93 11.16
N ARG A 99 -17.20 -12.09 11.21
CA ARG A 99 -17.79 -11.40 10.05
C ARG A 99 -17.78 -9.89 10.26
N PRO A 100 -17.79 -9.07 9.19
CA PRO A 100 -17.89 -7.61 9.32
C PRO A 100 -19.20 -7.19 10.01
N LYS A 101 -19.24 -5.99 10.59
CA LYS A 101 -20.41 -5.45 11.32
C LYS A 101 -21.70 -5.52 10.51
N GLU A 102 -21.59 -5.32 9.23
CA GLU A 102 -22.71 -5.39 8.27
C GLU A 102 -23.27 -6.82 8.08
N LEU A 103 -22.58 -7.80 8.64
CA LEU A 103 -22.89 -9.24 8.52
C LEU A 103 -22.75 -10.02 9.84
N GLU A 104 -22.54 -9.35 10.98
CA GLU A 104 -22.36 -9.99 12.30
C GLU A 104 -23.62 -10.64 12.86
N GLY A 105 -24.79 -10.17 12.46
CA GLY A 105 -26.06 -10.71 12.91
C GLY A 105 -26.35 -12.11 12.36
N PRO A 106 -27.52 -12.70 12.68
CA PRO A 106 -27.87 -14.04 12.27
C PRO A 106 -27.80 -14.24 10.76
N ILE A 107 -27.24 -15.38 10.35
CA ILE A 107 -27.23 -15.78 8.94
C ILE A 107 -28.65 -16.13 8.51
N ARG A 108 -29.05 -15.62 7.35
CA ARG A 108 -30.37 -15.80 6.76
C ARG A 108 -30.28 -16.77 5.58
N GLY A 109 -30.95 -17.88 5.68
CA GLY A 109 -31.03 -18.87 4.60
C GLY A 109 -29.77 -19.69 4.35
N ALA A 110 -29.83 -20.57 3.37
CA ALA A 110 -28.67 -21.36 2.94
C ALA A 110 -27.76 -20.51 2.05
N GLY A 111 -26.45 -20.66 2.24
CA GLY A 111 -25.46 -20.05 1.35
C GLY A 111 -25.33 -20.79 0.01
N SER A 112 -24.60 -20.21 -0.90
CA SER A 112 -24.29 -20.79 -2.20
C SER A 112 -22.79 -20.86 -2.41
N VAL A 113 -22.25 -22.05 -2.67
CA VAL A 113 -20.83 -22.27 -2.96
C VAL A 113 -20.59 -22.44 -4.44
N VAL A 114 -19.61 -21.75 -4.95
CA VAL A 114 -19.11 -21.86 -6.33
C VAL A 114 -17.65 -22.25 -6.32
N TYR A 115 -17.28 -23.27 -7.07
CA TYR A 115 -15.86 -23.63 -7.28
C TYR A 115 -15.31 -22.94 -8.51
N CYS A 116 -14.20 -22.24 -8.35
CA CYS A 116 -13.45 -21.61 -9.43
C CYS A 116 -12.19 -22.42 -9.75
N GLN A 117 -12.20 -23.11 -10.89
CA GLN A 117 -11.09 -23.97 -11.33
C GLN A 117 -9.78 -23.23 -11.52
N GLU A 118 -9.82 -22.01 -12.09
CA GLU A 118 -8.61 -21.24 -12.40
C GLU A 118 -7.80 -20.83 -11.17
N GLY A 119 -8.48 -20.68 -10.01
CA GLY A 119 -7.82 -20.33 -8.75
C GLY A 119 -7.72 -21.50 -7.76
N GLY A 120 -8.38 -22.62 -8.03
CA GLY A 120 -8.50 -23.73 -7.07
C GLY A 120 -9.21 -23.34 -5.78
N LEU A 121 -10.22 -22.46 -5.88
CA LEU A 121 -10.89 -21.84 -4.73
C LEU A 121 -12.38 -22.10 -4.75
N TYR A 122 -12.94 -22.25 -3.56
CA TYR A 122 -14.38 -22.23 -3.29
C TYR A 122 -14.78 -20.84 -2.79
N PHE A 123 -15.82 -20.29 -3.37
CA PHE A 123 -16.44 -19.02 -2.99
C PHE A 123 -17.81 -19.26 -2.39
N LEU A 124 -18.00 -18.86 -1.14
CA LEU A 124 -19.28 -18.96 -0.44
C LEU A 124 -19.94 -17.58 -0.41
N PHE A 125 -21.11 -17.48 -1.02
CA PHE A 125 -22.00 -16.34 -0.87
C PHE A 125 -23.03 -16.66 0.21
N TYR A 126 -23.27 -15.74 1.13
CA TYR A 126 -24.22 -15.91 2.22
C TYR A 126 -24.94 -14.59 2.53
N CYS A 127 -26.14 -14.68 3.10
CA CYS A 127 -26.86 -13.51 3.62
C CYS A 127 -26.78 -13.51 5.13
N ALA A 128 -26.47 -12.36 5.72
CA ALA A 128 -26.49 -12.17 7.15
C ALA A 128 -27.06 -10.80 7.51
N GLN A 129 -27.62 -10.68 8.69
CA GLN A 129 -28.14 -9.43 9.24
C GLN A 129 -26.96 -8.57 9.73
N ALA A 130 -27.09 -7.24 9.67
CA ALA A 130 -26.15 -6.34 10.31
C ALA A 130 -26.19 -6.53 11.84
N GLY A 131 -25.03 -6.43 12.47
CA GLY A 131 -24.88 -6.55 13.95
C GLY A 131 -25.48 -5.37 14.71
N ASP A 132 -25.52 -4.20 14.10
CA ASP A 132 -26.05 -2.97 14.70
C ASP A 132 -27.52 -2.70 14.34
N ARG A 133 -28.07 -1.63 14.89
CA ARG A 133 -29.47 -1.20 14.95
C ARG A 133 -30.30 -1.33 13.67
N GLU A 134 -29.65 -1.50 12.53
CA GLU A 134 -30.31 -1.78 11.26
C GLU A 134 -30.46 -3.29 11.08
N LYS A 135 -31.68 -3.77 11.24
CA LYS A 135 -32.03 -5.21 11.05
C LYS A 135 -31.97 -5.68 9.59
N ARG A 136 -31.25 -5.00 8.73
CA ARG A 136 -31.21 -5.26 7.29
C ARG A 136 -30.22 -6.38 6.96
N GLY A 137 -30.60 -7.30 6.07
CA GLY A 137 -29.73 -8.35 5.54
C GLY A 137 -28.83 -7.85 4.43
N ASN A 138 -27.58 -8.25 4.46
CA ASN A 138 -26.58 -7.98 3.45
C ASN A 138 -26.00 -9.28 2.89
N ILE A 139 -25.33 -9.22 1.74
CA ILE A 139 -24.69 -10.37 1.11
C ILE A 139 -23.19 -10.35 1.44
N GLY A 140 -22.72 -11.42 2.04
CA GLY A 140 -21.32 -11.64 2.36
C GLY A 140 -20.64 -12.62 1.41
N LEU A 141 -19.33 -12.62 1.42
CA LEU A 141 -18.47 -13.50 0.66
C LEU A 141 -17.40 -14.10 1.60
N ALA A 142 -17.18 -15.41 1.46
CA ALA A 142 -16.07 -16.10 2.10
C ALA A 142 -15.35 -16.99 1.09
N VAL A 143 -14.09 -17.30 1.35
CA VAL A 143 -13.24 -18.09 0.44
C VAL A 143 -12.63 -19.25 1.20
N SER A 144 -12.51 -20.39 0.53
CA SER A 144 -11.86 -21.59 1.07
C SER A 144 -11.12 -22.34 -0.02
N ARG A 145 -10.13 -23.15 0.36
CA ARG A 145 -9.47 -24.10 -0.54
C ARG A 145 -9.92 -25.53 -0.39
N ASP A 146 -10.39 -25.85 0.79
CA ASP A 146 -10.68 -27.23 1.22
C ASP A 146 -12.15 -27.43 1.63
N MET A 147 -12.97 -26.37 1.60
CA MET A 147 -14.32 -26.31 2.17
C MET A 147 -14.38 -26.55 3.69
N GLU A 148 -13.26 -26.70 4.36
CA GLU A 148 -13.19 -26.88 5.81
C GLU A 148 -12.88 -25.56 6.51
N HIS A 149 -11.88 -24.83 6.00
CA HIS A 149 -11.42 -23.57 6.57
C HIS A 149 -11.87 -22.41 5.66
N TRP A 150 -12.78 -21.58 6.21
CA TRP A 150 -13.35 -20.45 5.49
C TRP A 150 -12.81 -19.14 6.02
N GLN A 151 -12.44 -18.27 5.09
CA GLN A 151 -12.10 -16.90 5.42
C GLN A 151 -13.15 -15.96 4.88
N THR A 152 -13.71 -15.16 5.77
CA THR A 152 -14.57 -14.04 5.47
C THR A 152 -13.73 -12.78 5.22
N PHE A 153 -14.23 -11.87 4.43
CA PHE A 153 -13.63 -10.55 4.23
C PHE A 153 -14.18 -9.62 5.31
N CYS A 154 -13.45 -9.48 6.40
CA CYS A 154 -13.89 -8.77 7.59
C CYS A 154 -12.89 -7.66 7.93
N ARG A 155 -13.39 -6.50 8.34
CA ARG A 155 -12.60 -5.38 8.86
C ARG A 155 -11.67 -5.80 10.00
N ASP A 156 -12.15 -6.70 10.82
CA ASP A 156 -11.54 -7.00 12.11
C ASP A 156 -10.61 -8.21 12.08
N GLN A 157 -10.46 -8.88 10.94
CA GLN A 157 -9.68 -10.13 10.87
C GLN A 157 -8.17 -9.95 11.02
N ALA A 158 -7.64 -8.74 10.82
CA ALA A 158 -6.24 -8.48 11.08
C ALA A 158 -6.03 -7.80 12.42
N THR A 159 -7.07 -7.63 13.20
CA THR A 159 -6.97 -6.96 14.48
C THR A 159 -6.96 -7.96 15.61
N TYR A 160 -6.07 -7.70 16.53
CA TYR A 160 -6.18 -8.31 17.83
C TYR A 160 -7.42 -7.76 18.51
N PRO A 161 -8.27 -8.60 19.08
CA PRO A 161 -9.47 -8.15 19.79
C PRO A 161 -9.18 -7.07 20.83
N GLU A 162 -8.03 -7.14 21.47
CA GLU A 162 -7.57 -6.18 22.48
C GLU A 162 -7.08 -4.85 21.90
N HIS A 163 -6.83 -4.75 20.63
CA HIS A 163 -6.28 -3.53 20.03
C HIS A 163 -7.33 -2.67 19.31
N GLY A 164 -8.50 -3.21 19.04
CA GLY A 164 -9.66 -2.48 18.56
C GLY A 164 -9.42 -1.66 17.29
N VAL A 165 -8.50 -2.09 16.44
CA VAL A 165 -8.20 -1.36 15.19
C VAL A 165 -9.34 -1.49 14.23
N VAL A 166 -10.04 -0.39 14.00
CA VAL A 166 -11.15 -0.29 13.07
C VAL A 166 -10.69 0.50 11.86
N TYR A 167 -10.58 -0.17 10.71
CA TYR A 167 -10.34 0.51 9.45
C TYR A 167 -11.65 1.05 8.90
N GLU A 168 -12.07 2.22 9.36
CA GLU A 168 -13.28 2.83 8.83
C GLU A 168 -13.15 3.16 7.33
N GLY A 169 -14.04 2.58 6.54
CA GLY A 169 -14.16 2.83 5.11
C GLY A 169 -13.28 1.98 4.21
N ASP A 170 -12.38 1.17 4.74
CA ASP A 170 -11.49 0.35 3.91
C ASP A 170 -11.89 -1.14 3.95
N TYR A 171 -12.65 -1.55 2.95
CA TYR A 171 -13.20 -2.91 2.83
C TYR A 171 -12.19 -3.91 2.21
N TYR A 172 -10.94 -3.52 2.02
CA TYR A 172 -9.93 -4.33 1.38
C TYR A 172 -9.11 -5.11 2.38
N ARG A 173 -9.72 -6.16 2.88
CA ARG A 173 -9.00 -7.19 3.61
C ARG A 173 -9.16 -8.53 2.96
N ALA A 174 -8.73 -8.62 1.75
CA ALA A 174 -8.39 -9.89 1.24
C ALA A 174 -6.92 -10.13 1.54
N ILE A 175 -6.63 -10.85 2.61
CA ILE A 175 -5.34 -11.52 2.65
C ILE A 175 -5.33 -12.39 1.41
N PRO A 176 -4.37 -12.19 0.51
CA PRO A 176 -4.38 -12.86 -0.78
C PRO A 176 -4.02 -14.32 -0.62
N PHE A 177 -4.99 -15.14 -0.27
CA PHE A 177 -4.77 -16.55 -0.06
C PHE A 177 -4.17 -17.26 -1.24
N SER A 178 -4.71 -17.02 -2.43
CA SER A 178 -4.35 -17.79 -3.60
C SER A 178 -3.04 -17.35 -4.27
N GLN A 179 -2.67 -16.07 -4.09
CA GLN A 179 -1.44 -15.54 -4.68
C GLN A 179 -0.24 -15.70 -3.75
N TYR A 180 -0.46 -15.69 -2.44
CA TYR A 180 0.55 -15.69 -1.41
C TYR A 180 0.38 -16.86 -0.46
N ILE A 181 0.32 -18.07 -1.04
CA ILE A 181 0.51 -19.27 -0.25
C ILE A 181 1.99 -19.39 -0.03
N PHE A 182 2.31 -19.45 1.21
CA PHE A 182 3.66 -19.68 1.66
C PHE A 182 3.83 -21.20 1.87
N PRO A 183 4.30 -21.93 0.86
CA PRO A 183 4.42 -23.39 0.94
C PRO A 183 5.59 -23.84 1.78
N GLU A 184 6.31 -22.91 2.38
CA GLU A 184 7.51 -23.22 3.14
C GLU A 184 7.18 -23.95 4.42
N ASN A 185 7.92 -25.03 4.66
CA ASN A 185 7.98 -25.74 5.95
C ASN A 185 9.34 -25.45 6.58
N LEU A 186 9.38 -25.55 7.91
CA LEU A 186 10.65 -25.49 8.63
C LEU A 186 11.66 -26.46 8.01
N PRO A 187 12.92 -26.05 7.80
CA PRO A 187 13.95 -26.88 7.24
C PRO A 187 14.13 -28.15 8.09
N GLN A 188 14.01 -29.31 7.46
CA GLN A 188 14.26 -30.59 8.14
C GLN A 188 15.75 -30.79 8.41
N GLY A 189 16.09 -31.48 9.49
CA GLY A 189 17.48 -31.81 9.84
C GLY A 189 18.25 -30.66 10.49
N GLN A 190 17.56 -29.62 10.93
CA GLN A 190 18.17 -28.48 11.65
C GLN A 190 17.61 -28.31 13.07
N GLU A 191 17.11 -29.37 13.68
CA GLU A 191 16.41 -29.33 14.97
C GLU A 191 17.27 -28.72 16.08
N ASN A 192 18.58 -28.97 16.05
CA ASN A 192 19.54 -28.38 17.00
C ASN A 192 19.90 -26.92 16.73
N ARG A 193 19.33 -26.32 15.69
CA ARG A 193 19.47 -24.89 15.35
C ARG A 193 18.15 -24.13 15.48
N ILE A 194 17.09 -24.76 15.97
CA ILE A 194 15.80 -24.14 16.20
C ILE A 194 15.73 -23.67 17.63
N PHE A 195 15.44 -22.39 17.81
CA PHE A 195 15.25 -21.72 19.09
C PHE A 195 13.78 -21.30 19.18
N ASP A 196 12.96 -22.13 19.80
CA ASP A 196 11.54 -21.83 19.97
C ASP A 196 11.38 -20.72 21.02
N LEU A 197 10.70 -19.64 20.65
CA LEU A 197 10.51 -18.48 21.54
C LEU A 197 9.87 -18.87 22.89
N ARG A 198 9.05 -19.91 22.92
CA ARG A 198 8.38 -20.40 24.13
C ARG A 198 9.37 -20.98 25.16
N ASP A 199 10.49 -21.55 24.70
CA ASP A 199 11.55 -22.05 25.55
C ASP A 199 12.31 -20.94 26.29
N PHE A 200 12.17 -19.69 25.80
CA PHE A 200 12.73 -18.49 26.40
C PHE A 200 11.71 -17.68 27.20
N GLY A 201 10.53 -18.24 27.44
CA GLY A 201 9.46 -17.60 28.20
C GLY A 201 8.51 -16.75 27.36
N GLY A 202 8.50 -16.93 26.04
CA GLY A 202 7.52 -16.34 25.17
C GLY A 202 6.11 -16.87 25.42
N VAL A 203 5.13 -15.98 25.55
CA VAL A 203 3.71 -16.31 25.76
C VAL A 203 2.91 -15.73 24.59
N GLY A 204 2.30 -16.62 23.81
CA GLY A 204 1.59 -16.25 22.58
C GLY A 204 0.13 -15.88 22.78
N ASP A 205 -0.20 -15.11 23.84
CA ASP A 205 -1.56 -14.71 24.19
C ASP A 205 -1.96 -13.32 23.65
N GLY A 206 -1.07 -12.65 22.94
CA GLY A 206 -1.27 -11.29 22.39
C GLY A 206 -1.14 -10.16 23.41
N ALA A 207 -1.03 -10.45 24.69
CA ALA A 207 -1.05 -9.47 25.78
C ALA A 207 0.24 -9.47 26.61
N THR A 208 0.75 -10.65 26.95
CA THR A 208 1.97 -10.80 27.75
C THR A 208 3.19 -10.28 26.99
N LEU A 209 3.96 -9.39 27.65
CA LEU A 209 5.13 -8.78 27.04
C LEU A 209 6.27 -9.79 26.88
N CYS A 210 6.72 -10.01 25.67
CA CYS A 210 7.73 -11.01 25.30
C CYS A 210 9.10 -10.42 24.92
N THR A 211 9.35 -9.12 25.11
CA THR A 211 10.60 -8.45 24.70
C THR A 211 11.84 -9.13 25.29
N GLN A 212 11.79 -9.54 26.54
CA GLN A 212 12.91 -10.24 27.18
C GLN A 212 13.11 -11.66 26.62
N ALA A 213 12.04 -12.35 26.25
CA ALA A 213 12.12 -13.67 25.62
C ALA A 213 12.79 -13.58 24.26
N PHE A 214 12.41 -12.60 23.43
CA PHE A 214 13.07 -12.33 22.15
C PHE A 214 14.55 -12.00 22.33
N GLN A 215 14.89 -11.18 23.31
CA GLN A 215 16.28 -10.82 23.56
C GLN A 215 17.11 -12.03 24.01
N ALA A 216 16.57 -12.88 24.89
CA ALA A 216 17.25 -14.09 25.34
C ALA A 216 17.45 -15.10 24.19
N ALA A 217 16.47 -15.27 23.34
CA ALA A 217 16.56 -16.12 22.15
C ALA A 217 17.59 -15.58 21.14
N ALA A 218 17.63 -14.26 20.91
CA ALA A 218 18.62 -13.63 20.05
C ALA A 218 20.05 -13.86 20.55
N TRP A 219 20.31 -13.71 21.85
CA TRP A 219 21.63 -14.00 22.44
C TRP A 219 22.01 -15.48 22.33
N ALA A 220 21.06 -16.39 22.50
CA ALA A 220 21.33 -17.83 22.33
C ALA A 220 21.69 -18.17 20.88
N ILE A 221 21.01 -17.56 19.90
CA ILE A 221 21.31 -17.71 18.47
C ILE A 221 22.69 -17.15 18.15
N GLU A 222 23.02 -15.98 18.66
CA GLU A 222 24.32 -15.36 18.46
C GLU A 222 25.44 -16.25 19.05
N ALA A 223 25.27 -16.73 20.27
CA ALA A 223 26.19 -17.65 20.92
C ALA A 223 26.36 -18.98 20.18
N ASN A 224 25.33 -19.43 19.47
CA ASN A 224 25.35 -20.62 18.63
C ASN A 224 25.98 -20.41 17.26
N GLY A 225 26.33 -19.18 16.90
CA GLY A 225 26.81 -18.82 15.55
C GLY A 225 25.71 -18.84 14.48
N GLY A 226 24.48 -18.56 14.86
CA GLY A 226 23.30 -18.51 14.01
C GLY A 226 22.26 -19.58 14.35
N GLY A 227 21.06 -19.45 13.78
CA GLY A 227 19.95 -20.37 14.03
C GLY A 227 18.62 -19.84 13.54
N ILE A 228 17.56 -20.58 13.83
CA ILE A 228 16.19 -20.24 13.48
C ILE A 228 15.48 -19.80 14.76
N LEU A 229 15.10 -18.54 14.85
CA LEU A 229 14.19 -18.03 15.87
C LEU A 229 12.76 -18.40 15.47
N LEU A 230 12.20 -19.40 16.09
CA LEU A 230 10.86 -19.90 15.78
C LEU A 230 9.81 -19.17 16.62
N VAL A 231 8.89 -18.51 15.92
CA VAL A 231 7.70 -17.87 16.50
C VAL A 231 6.48 -18.67 16.05
N THR A 232 5.94 -19.51 16.93
CA THR A 232 4.84 -20.42 16.61
C THR A 232 3.83 -20.51 17.75
N GLY A 233 2.57 -20.83 17.42
CA GLY A 233 1.52 -21.15 18.39
C GLY A 233 0.88 -19.94 19.07
N GLY A 234 0.93 -18.75 18.48
CA GLY A 234 0.19 -17.60 18.99
C GLY A 234 0.71 -16.23 18.58
N PHE A 235 0.30 -15.23 19.34
CA PHE A 235 0.55 -13.81 19.06
C PHE A 235 1.43 -13.23 20.15
N TYR A 236 2.59 -12.70 19.79
CA TYR A 236 3.63 -12.32 20.74
C TYR A 236 3.76 -10.80 20.81
N CYS A 237 3.25 -10.19 21.89
CA CYS A 237 3.36 -8.76 22.13
C CYS A 237 4.78 -8.38 22.55
N THR A 238 5.41 -7.41 21.86
CA THR A 238 6.80 -7.05 22.13
C THR A 238 7.13 -5.61 21.76
N GLY A 239 8.19 -5.07 22.34
CA GLY A 239 8.94 -3.94 21.82
C GLY A 239 9.92 -4.37 20.72
N THR A 240 11.07 -3.69 20.62
CA THR A 240 12.08 -3.99 19.59
C THR A 240 12.60 -5.42 19.69
N VAL A 241 12.55 -6.14 18.58
CA VAL A 241 13.17 -7.45 18.35
C VAL A 241 14.45 -7.25 17.54
N ASN A 242 15.60 -7.58 18.12
CA ASN A 242 16.88 -7.48 17.44
C ASN A 242 17.24 -8.80 16.76
N ILE A 243 17.61 -8.75 15.49
CA ILE A 243 17.95 -9.92 14.68
C ILE A 243 19.48 -9.98 14.48
N PRO A 244 20.16 -10.95 15.08
CA PRO A 244 21.61 -11.08 14.94
C PRO A 244 22.03 -11.72 13.61
N SER A 245 23.31 -11.69 13.31
CA SER A 245 23.89 -12.36 12.13
C SER A 245 23.62 -13.87 12.14
N GLY A 246 23.35 -14.42 10.96
CA GLY A 246 23.05 -15.84 10.77
C GLY A 246 21.68 -16.27 11.30
N CYS A 247 20.82 -15.32 11.66
CA CYS A 247 19.50 -15.60 12.18
C CYS A 247 18.43 -15.67 11.09
N THR A 248 17.63 -16.71 11.09
CA THR A 248 16.34 -16.77 10.39
C THR A 248 15.22 -16.52 11.40
N LEU A 249 14.55 -15.38 11.31
CA LEU A 249 13.29 -15.17 12.01
C LEU A 249 12.18 -15.90 11.25
N TRP A 250 11.74 -17.01 11.81
CA TRP A 250 10.66 -17.81 11.26
C TRP A 250 9.37 -17.57 12.03
N ILE A 251 8.39 -16.97 11.38
CA ILE A 251 7.07 -16.73 11.97
C ILE A 251 6.10 -17.68 11.28
N ASP A 252 5.57 -18.64 12.01
CA ASP A 252 4.61 -19.60 11.47
C ASP A 252 3.33 -18.91 11.01
N ARG A 253 2.67 -19.52 10.02
CA ARG A 253 1.46 -19.01 9.34
C ARG A 253 0.37 -18.51 10.30
N ASP A 254 0.14 -19.21 11.38
CA ASP A 254 -0.91 -18.89 12.36
C ASP A 254 -0.38 -18.09 13.55
N SER A 255 0.80 -17.48 13.40
CA SER A 255 1.47 -16.73 14.45
C SER A 255 1.83 -15.33 14.04
N ALA A 256 2.03 -14.46 15.02
CA ALA A 256 2.41 -13.09 14.77
C ALA A 256 3.31 -12.49 15.84
N ILE A 257 4.12 -11.51 15.42
CA ILE A 257 4.80 -10.56 16.29
C ILE A 257 4.01 -9.26 16.26
N CYS A 258 3.68 -8.74 17.45
CA CYS A 258 2.81 -7.59 17.63
C CYS A 258 3.51 -6.48 18.38
N ALA A 259 3.41 -5.27 17.84
CA ALA A 259 3.97 -4.10 18.49
C ALA A 259 3.27 -3.80 19.83
N SER A 260 4.04 -3.65 20.89
CA SER A 260 3.53 -3.16 22.18
C SER A 260 3.14 -1.69 22.09
N LYS A 261 2.14 -1.28 22.84
CA LYS A 261 1.74 0.12 22.96
C LYS A 261 2.67 0.96 23.84
N ASN A 262 3.60 0.34 24.54
CA ASN A 262 4.56 1.04 25.40
C ASN A 262 5.78 1.50 24.59
N LEU A 263 5.88 2.81 24.38
CA LEU A 263 6.97 3.45 23.61
C LEU A 263 8.35 3.24 24.22
N ASP A 264 8.46 3.05 25.53
CA ASP A 264 9.75 2.85 26.22
C ASP A 264 10.44 1.54 25.81
N LEU A 265 9.72 0.65 25.15
CA LEU A 265 10.24 -0.64 24.70
C LEU A 265 10.87 -0.60 23.31
N TYR A 266 10.83 0.55 22.66
CA TYR A 266 11.37 0.69 21.32
C TYR A 266 12.66 1.53 21.32
N ARG A 267 13.55 1.13 20.41
CA ARG A 267 14.63 2.01 19.97
C ARG A 267 14.16 2.79 18.75
N ASP A 268 14.16 2.14 17.58
CA ASP A 268 13.80 2.79 16.31
C ASP A 268 12.74 1.99 15.53
N ALA A 269 12.64 0.69 15.76
CA ALA A 269 11.79 -0.22 15.01
C ALA A 269 11.19 -1.34 15.88
N LEU A 270 10.14 -1.98 15.37
CA LEU A 270 9.65 -3.24 15.96
C LEU A 270 10.62 -4.39 15.66
N ILE A 271 10.94 -4.62 14.40
CA ILE A 271 11.99 -5.57 14.00
C ILE A 271 13.21 -4.77 13.57
N SER A 272 14.33 -4.97 14.26
CA SER A 272 15.58 -4.25 14.02
C SER A 272 16.70 -5.22 13.65
N CYS A 273 17.31 -5.01 12.49
CA CYS A 273 18.46 -5.74 12.02
C CYS A 273 19.55 -4.74 11.64
N VAL A 274 20.60 -4.64 12.44
CA VAL A 274 21.65 -3.63 12.26
C VAL A 274 23.03 -4.27 12.19
N GLY A 275 23.75 -4.02 11.08
CA GLY A 275 25.11 -4.54 10.88
C GLY A 275 25.21 -6.06 10.71
N SER A 276 24.08 -6.75 10.54
CA SER A 276 24.03 -8.20 10.51
C SER A 276 24.23 -8.77 9.11
N LYS A 277 24.71 -10.02 9.04
CA LYS A 277 24.92 -10.76 7.80
C LYS A 277 24.14 -12.07 7.81
N ASP A 278 23.76 -12.52 6.60
CA ASP A 278 23.07 -13.81 6.44
C ASP A 278 21.78 -13.90 7.27
N VAL A 279 20.88 -12.94 7.05
CA VAL A 279 19.64 -12.79 7.80
C VAL A 279 18.46 -13.15 6.92
N ALA A 280 17.47 -13.86 7.50
CA ALA A 280 16.19 -14.06 6.84
C ALA A 280 15.00 -13.76 7.75
N ILE A 281 13.90 -13.24 7.18
CA ILE A 281 12.60 -13.06 7.83
C ILE A 281 11.55 -13.75 6.96
N LYS A 282 10.93 -14.81 7.45
CA LYS A 282 9.99 -15.62 6.66
C LYS A 282 9.10 -16.54 7.48
N GLY A 283 8.32 -17.43 6.84
CA GLY A 283 7.55 -18.49 7.53
C GLY A 283 6.03 -18.41 7.35
N GLY A 284 5.52 -17.37 6.69
CA GLY A 284 4.10 -17.22 6.37
C GLY A 284 3.25 -16.56 7.43
N GLY A 285 3.84 -16.16 8.55
CA GLY A 285 3.17 -15.45 9.63
C GLY A 285 3.12 -13.94 9.45
N ARG A 286 2.88 -13.22 10.54
CA ARG A 286 2.59 -11.78 10.51
C ARG A 286 3.50 -10.97 11.41
N ILE A 287 3.75 -9.73 10.98
CA ILE A 287 4.33 -8.65 11.79
C ILE A 287 3.28 -7.54 11.82
N ILE A 288 2.80 -7.17 13.01
CA ILE A 288 1.72 -6.21 13.19
C ILE A 288 2.21 -5.02 13.99
N GLY A 289 2.19 -3.86 13.35
CA GLY A 289 2.76 -2.63 13.92
C GLY A 289 1.85 -1.92 14.93
N ASN A 290 0.53 -2.16 14.90
CA ASN A 290 -0.43 -1.38 15.69
C ASN A 290 -0.29 0.14 15.48
N GLY A 291 0.03 0.56 14.25
CA GLY A 291 0.32 1.96 13.91
C GLY A 291 -0.84 2.89 14.18
N GLU A 292 -2.07 2.43 13.98
CA GLU A 292 -3.28 3.20 14.24
C GLU A 292 -3.38 3.63 15.71
N TYR A 293 -2.93 2.80 16.64
CA TYR A 293 -2.92 3.16 18.05
C TYR A 293 -2.08 4.41 18.33
N PHE A 294 -0.94 4.57 17.66
CA PHE A 294 -0.02 5.68 17.88
C PHE A 294 -0.44 7.00 17.20
N VAL A 295 -1.23 6.91 16.14
CA VAL A 295 -1.72 8.08 15.40
C VAL A 295 -3.22 8.24 15.47
N TYR A 296 -3.88 7.28 16.13
CA TYR A 296 -5.33 7.25 16.22
C TYR A 296 -5.89 8.46 16.92
N LEU A 297 -6.86 9.02 16.28
CA LEU A 297 -7.80 9.93 16.86
C LEU A 297 -9.18 9.36 16.63
N PRO A 298 -10.04 9.37 17.67
CA PRO A 298 -11.42 9.06 17.42
C PRO A 298 -11.89 9.98 16.29
N LEU A 299 -12.38 9.36 15.22
CA LEU A 299 -12.88 10.03 14.05
C LEU A 299 -14.01 10.98 14.45
N LYS A 300 -13.67 12.22 14.70
CA LYS A 300 -14.69 13.28 14.83
C LYS A 300 -14.94 13.85 13.43
N PRO A 301 -16.17 14.30 13.16
CA PRO A 301 -16.49 14.86 11.84
C PRO A 301 -15.52 15.96 11.44
N PRO A 302 -15.39 16.23 10.13
CA PRO A 302 -14.38 17.10 9.58
C PRO A 302 -14.39 18.45 10.29
N LEU A 303 -13.24 18.85 10.73
CA LEU A 303 -13.04 20.10 11.42
C LEU A 303 -12.83 21.22 10.43
N THR A 304 -13.52 22.27 10.69
CA THR A 304 -13.24 23.61 10.20
C THR A 304 -12.32 24.31 11.21
N SER A 305 -11.05 23.97 11.26
CA SER A 305 -10.07 24.70 12.07
C SER A 305 -9.26 25.63 11.18
N PRO A 306 -9.05 26.88 11.56
CA PRO A 306 -8.19 27.81 10.82
C PRO A 306 -6.74 27.31 10.68
N LEU A 307 -6.28 26.43 11.56
CA LEU A 307 -4.96 25.78 11.48
C LEU A 307 -4.85 24.81 10.33
N GLU A 308 -5.94 24.21 9.88
CA GLU A 308 -5.94 23.32 8.72
C GLU A 308 -5.60 24.06 7.43
N GLU A 309 -5.97 25.34 7.33
CA GLU A 309 -5.67 26.19 6.18
C GLU A 309 -4.24 26.69 6.18
N THR A 310 -3.60 26.76 7.34
CA THR A 310 -2.24 27.34 7.49
C THR A 310 -1.12 26.30 7.34
N PHE A 311 -1.38 25.04 7.67
CA PHE A 311 -0.34 23.98 7.66
C PHE A 311 -0.26 23.19 6.35
N LEU A 312 -1.33 23.18 5.58
CA LEU A 312 -1.29 22.61 4.23
C LEU A 312 -1.11 23.77 3.25
N PRO A 313 -0.06 23.76 2.42
CA PRO A 313 0.04 24.75 1.37
C PRO A 313 -1.28 24.78 0.60
N PRO A 314 -1.83 25.95 0.29
CA PRO A 314 -3.10 26.06 -0.46
C PRO A 314 -3.14 25.25 -1.77
N ARG A 315 -1.96 24.81 -2.24
CA ARG A 315 -1.73 24.02 -3.45
C ARG A 315 -1.87 22.50 -3.25
N LEU A 316 -1.82 22.01 -2.01
CA LEU A 316 -2.27 20.66 -1.67
C LEU A 316 -3.80 20.57 -1.62
N TYR A 317 -4.48 21.70 -1.67
CA TYR A 317 -5.86 21.79 -2.03
C TYR A 317 -5.94 21.55 -3.52
N ASP A 318 -6.38 20.41 -3.87
CA ASP A 318 -6.69 20.05 -5.20
C ASP A 318 -7.42 21.18 -5.93
N PRO A 319 -6.80 21.81 -6.93
CA PRO A 319 -7.47 22.78 -7.78
C PRO A 319 -8.65 22.13 -8.50
N MET A 320 -8.78 20.81 -8.48
CA MET A 320 -9.83 20.03 -9.10
C MET A 320 -10.97 19.68 -8.13
N GLY A 321 -10.95 20.17 -6.89
CA GLY A 321 -12.01 19.95 -5.89
C GLY A 321 -12.16 18.49 -5.47
N TYR A 322 -11.09 17.69 -5.67
CA TYR A 322 -11.09 16.38 -5.07
C TYR A 322 -11.08 16.53 -3.56
N PRO A 323 -11.93 15.80 -2.90
CA PRO A 323 -11.65 15.55 -1.53
C PRO A 323 -10.32 14.79 -1.49
N VAL A 324 -9.21 15.48 -1.36
CA VAL A 324 -7.96 14.90 -0.88
C VAL A 324 -8.22 14.38 0.53
N ASN A 325 -9.39 13.81 0.71
CA ASN A 325 -10.00 13.54 2.00
C ASN A 325 -9.19 12.52 2.75
N THR A 326 -8.47 11.63 2.05
CA THR A 326 -7.70 10.60 2.71
C THR A 326 -6.35 11.11 3.18
N ILE A 327 -5.62 11.82 2.35
CA ILE A 327 -4.36 12.44 2.76
C ILE A 327 -4.63 13.54 3.79
N ARG A 328 -5.61 14.38 3.53
CA ARG A 328 -6.09 15.38 4.50
C ARG A 328 -6.55 14.73 5.79
N TYR A 329 -7.22 13.63 5.72
CA TYR A 329 -7.76 12.96 6.89
C TYR A 329 -6.65 12.39 7.77
N ALA A 330 -5.67 11.71 7.19
CA ALA A 330 -4.51 11.23 7.93
C ALA A 330 -3.65 12.39 8.46
N TYR A 331 -3.44 13.44 7.67
CA TYR A 331 -2.74 14.66 8.10
C TYR A 331 -3.52 15.41 9.18
N ARG A 332 -4.83 15.59 9.03
CA ARG A 332 -5.70 16.26 9.98
C ARG A 332 -5.76 15.53 11.32
N SER A 333 -5.87 14.21 11.30
CA SER A 333 -5.89 13.45 12.53
C SER A 333 -4.55 13.59 13.27
N ARG A 334 -3.43 13.60 12.59
CA ARG A 334 -2.10 13.80 13.19
C ARG A 334 -1.92 15.21 13.78
N ILE A 335 -2.29 16.23 13.04
CA ILE A 335 -2.17 17.64 13.48
C ILE A 335 -3.07 17.88 14.69
N ARG A 336 -4.31 17.44 14.63
CA ARG A 336 -5.25 17.65 15.72
C ARG A 336 -4.85 16.93 17.00
N TYR A 337 -4.38 15.74 16.92
CA TYR A 337 -3.92 15.00 18.10
C TYR A 337 -2.67 15.67 18.71
N ALA A 338 -1.79 16.19 17.90
CA ALA A 338 -0.67 16.99 18.38
C ALA A 338 -1.14 18.28 19.06
N GLU A 339 -2.18 18.93 18.51
CA GLU A 339 -2.78 20.15 19.07
C GLU A 339 -3.54 19.88 20.37
N ASP A 340 -4.39 18.85 20.41
CA ASP A 340 -5.11 18.46 21.61
C ASP A 340 -4.12 18.12 22.75
N ARG A 341 -3.06 17.39 22.46
CA ARG A 341 -2.00 17.09 23.44
C ARG A 341 -1.24 18.33 23.89
N TYR A 342 -0.96 19.26 22.99
CA TYR A 342 -0.32 20.53 23.34
C TYR A 342 -1.21 21.38 24.27
N GLN A 343 -2.50 21.45 23.99
CA GLN A 343 -3.48 22.14 24.84
C GLN A 343 -3.62 21.48 26.22
N GLU A 344 -3.48 20.17 26.30
CA GLU A 344 -3.48 19.41 27.55
C GLU A 344 -2.12 19.43 28.27
N GLY A 345 -1.10 20.09 27.71
CA GLY A 345 0.26 20.10 28.26
C GLY A 345 0.98 18.75 28.20
N LEU A 346 0.49 17.85 27.34
CA LEU A 346 1.08 16.52 27.15
C LEU A 346 2.25 16.58 26.16
N PRO A 347 3.27 15.69 26.29
CA PRO A 347 4.36 15.64 25.35
C PRO A 347 3.87 15.29 23.94
N PRO A 348 4.57 15.72 22.89
CA PRO A 348 4.27 15.30 21.51
C PRO A 348 4.20 13.77 21.42
N ILE A 349 3.32 13.27 20.54
CA ILE A 349 3.31 11.84 20.28
C ILE A 349 4.55 11.51 19.46
N SER A 350 5.31 10.56 19.96
CA SER A 350 6.28 9.85 19.16
C SER A 350 5.74 8.44 18.92
N ARG A 351 6.02 7.92 17.74
CA ARG A 351 5.82 6.52 17.40
C ARG A 351 7.17 5.97 16.94
N PRO A 352 7.41 4.66 17.05
CA PRO A 352 8.60 4.06 16.46
C PRO A 352 8.63 4.37 14.97
N MET A 353 9.79 4.72 14.43
CA MET A 353 9.91 5.20 13.06
C MET A 353 9.72 4.09 12.03
N TYR A 354 10.05 2.86 12.37
CA TYR A 354 10.02 1.77 11.41
C TYR A 354 9.30 0.55 11.97
N THR A 355 8.59 -0.17 11.10
CA THR A 355 8.05 -1.49 11.49
C THR A 355 9.13 -2.55 11.33
N VAL A 356 9.78 -2.63 10.18
CA VAL A 356 10.93 -3.51 9.93
C VAL A 356 12.08 -2.68 9.39
N TRP A 357 13.21 -2.67 10.09
CA TRP A 357 14.39 -1.89 9.73
C TRP A 357 15.62 -2.78 9.53
N ILE A 358 16.16 -2.76 8.33
CA ILE A 358 17.33 -3.52 7.89
C ILE A 358 18.43 -2.53 7.55
N ARG A 359 19.36 -2.32 8.46
CA ARG A 359 20.40 -1.28 8.33
C ARG A 359 21.81 -1.84 8.31
N GLY A 360 22.58 -1.49 7.27
CA GLY A 360 23.99 -1.89 7.15
C GLY A 360 24.18 -3.40 7.06
N CYS A 361 23.19 -4.12 6.58
CA CYS A 361 23.17 -5.57 6.49
C CYS A 361 23.67 -6.09 5.14
N GLU A 362 24.10 -7.33 5.12
CA GLU A 362 24.61 -7.99 3.93
C GLU A 362 24.00 -9.41 3.80
N ARG A 363 23.53 -9.76 2.60
CA ARG A 363 22.84 -11.04 2.30
C ARG A 363 21.58 -11.22 3.16
N VAL A 364 20.56 -10.45 2.82
CA VAL A 364 19.27 -10.42 3.51
C VAL A 364 18.19 -11.01 2.63
N GLU A 365 17.38 -11.88 3.18
CA GLU A 365 16.17 -12.42 2.56
C GLU A 365 14.93 -12.08 3.41
N ILE A 366 13.95 -11.42 2.79
CA ILE A 366 12.64 -11.20 3.40
C ILE A 366 11.61 -11.82 2.46
N SER A 367 11.00 -12.89 2.88
CA SER A 367 10.12 -13.64 1.98
C SER A 367 8.94 -14.27 2.70
N ASN A 368 7.83 -14.43 1.96
CA ASN A 368 6.68 -15.17 2.47
C ASN A 368 6.23 -14.67 3.86
N ILE A 369 6.00 -13.37 4.01
CA ILE A 369 5.60 -12.73 5.26
C ILE A 369 4.52 -11.68 5.02
N ILE A 370 3.68 -11.44 6.01
CA ILE A 370 2.67 -10.40 5.99
C ILE A 370 3.06 -9.32 7.02
N ILE A 371 3.08 -8.05 6.60
CA ILE A 371 3.31 -6.90 7.48
C ILE A 371 2.04 -6.07 7.47
N GLU A 372 1.46 -5.85 8.64
CA GLU A 372 0.16 -5.19 8.80
C GLU A 372 0.24 -4.00 9.74
N ASP A 373 -0.60 -2.99 9.48
CA ASP A 373 -0.79 -1.81 10.34
C ASP A 373 0.53 -1.22 10.85
N ALA A 374 1.33 -0.77 9.90
CA ALA A 374 2.69 -0.28 10.15
C ALA A 374 2.75 0.86 11.18
N LEU A 375 3.82 0.91 11.95
CA LEU A 375 4.08 1.96 12.93
C LEU A 375 4.27 3.34 12.27
N ASP A 376 5.19 3.42 11.34
CA ASP A 376 5.48 4.53 10.44
C ASP A 376 5.93 3.92 9.11
N TRP A 377 7.13 4.14 8.59
CA TRP A 377 7.62 3.44 7.39
C TRP A 377 7.64 1.91 7.63
N THR A 378 7.12 1.15 6.67
CA THR A 378 6.82 -0.27 6.91
C THR A 378 8.04 -1.16 6.82
N LEU A 379 8.64 -1.28 5.64
CA LEU A 379 9.84 -2.09 5.40
C LEU A 379 10.95 -1.19 4.87
N VAL A 380 11.95 -0.97 5.68
CA VAL A 380 13.05 -0.04 5.37
C VAL A 380 14.36 -0.79 5.20
N LEU A 381 14.90 -0.72 4.00
CA LEU A 381 16.21 -1.20 3.62
C LEU A 381 17.15 0.00 3.61
N ASP A 382 18.11 0.03 4.54
CA ASP A 382 18.98 1.17 4.77
C ASP A 382 20.45 0.75 4.74
N CYS A 383 21.23 1.34 3.84
CA CYS A 383 22.67 1.09 3.68
C CYS A 383 23.05 -0.40 3.57
N SER A 384 22.19 -1.23 3.06
CA SER A 384 22.31 -2.68 2.99
C SER A 384 22.64 -3.17 1.57
N SER A 385 23.14 -4.39 1.45
CA SER A 385 23.51 -4.97 0.15
C SER A 385 23.13 -6.42 0.02
N GLN A 386 22.92 -6.88 -1.24
CA GLN A 386 22.47 -8.23 -1.54
C GLN A 386 21.17 -8.56 -0.80
N VAL A 387 20.16 -7.72 -1.03
CA VAL A 387 18.85 -7.83 -0.38
C VAL A 387 17.84 -8.39 -1.36
N LYS A 388 17.13 -9.42 -0.92
CA LYS A 388 16.02 -10.02 -1.66
C LYS A 388 14.73 -9.89 -0.86
N VAL A 389 13.71 -9.29 -1.48
CA VAL A 389 12.36 -9.19 -0.94
C VAL A 389 11.41 -9.88 -1.91
N GLU A 390 10.86 -11.00 -1.53
CA GLU A 390 10.03 -11.79 -2.43
C GLU A 390 8.75 -12.27 -1.76
N ASN A 391 7.64 -12.11 -2.47
CA ASN A 391 6.35 -12.62 -2.00
C ASN A 391 5.96 -12.07 -0.62
N VAL A 392 6.21 -10.77 -0.40
CA VAL A 392 5.85 -10.05 0.83
C VAL A 392 4.54 -9.31 0.61
N VAL A 393 3.66 -9.39 1.59
CA VAL A 393 2.39 -8.66 1.63
C VAL A 393 2.49 -7.55 2.67
N ILE A 394 2.42 -6.31 2.23
CA ILE A 394 2.23 -5.16 3.10
C ILE A 394 0.76 -4.76 3.02
N ASN A 395 0.04 -4.95 4.12
CA ASN A 395 -1.37 -4.59 4.27
C ASN A 395 -1.48 -3.43 5.26
N GLY A 396 -1.08 -2.24 4.80
CA GLY A 396 -1.06 -1.02 5.58
C GLY A 396 -2.44 -0.39 5.72
N ASN A 397 -2.62 0.36 6.80
CA ASN A 397 -3.78 1.22 7.00
C ASN A 397 -3.61 2.51 6.20
N ARG A 398 -4.39 2.67 5.13
CA ARG A 398 -4.32 3.84 4.23
C ARG A 398 -4.79 5.16 4.85
N HIS A 399 -5.19 5.15 6.11
CA HIS A 399 -5.54 6.35 6.88
C HIS A 399 -4.44 6.80 7.84
N VAL A 400 -3.38 6.02 7.98
CA VAL A 400 -2.24 6.34 8.86
C VAL A 400 -1.11 6.96 8.03
N ALA A 401 -0.89 8.24 8.18
CA ALA A 401 0.12 8.97 7.42
C ALA A 401 1.54 8.45 7.62
N ASN A 402 2.39 8.62 6.60
CA ASN A 402 3.79 8.20 6.56
C ASN A 402 3.99 6.68 6.74
N THR A 403 3.02 5.88 6.36
CA THR A 403 3.19 4.44 6.28
C THR A 403 3.60 4.05 4.88
N ASP A 404 4.81 4.47 4.50
CA ASP A 404 5.45 4.06 3.26
C ASP A 404 5.54 2.53 3.20
N GLY A 405 5.46 1.94 2.01
CA GLY A 405 5.46 0.50 1.86
C GLY A 405 6.86 -0.10 1.99
N ILE A 406 7.70 0.10 0.99
CA ILE A 406 9.09 -0.38 0.95
C ILE A 406 10.00 0.78 0.60
N ASP A 407 10.87 1.16 1.53
CA ASP A 407 11.88 2.20 1.34
C ASP A 407 13.26 1.59 1.13
N ILE A 408 13.98 2.06 0.11
CA ILE A 408 15.30 1.59 -0.28
C ILE A 408 16.26 2.77 -0.25
N MET A 409 17.16 2.81 0.72
CA MET A 409 18.03 3.93 0.97
C MET A 409 19.49 3.50 1.04
N GLY A 410 20.36 4.01 0.18
CA GLY A 410 21.79 3.69 0.20
C GLY A 410 22.10 2.21 0.01
N CYS A 411 21.22 1.47 -0.65
CA CYS A 411 21.35 0.04 -0.86
C CYS A 411 21.95 -0.30 -2.23
N SER A 412 22.49 -1.50 -2.32
CA SER A 412 22.98 -2.04 -3.60
C SER A 412 22.63 -3.51 -3.79
N GLN A 413 22.41 -3.91 -5.05
CA GLN A 413 22.02 -5.28 -5.38
C GLN A 413 20.73 -5.69 -4.66
N VAL A 414 19.66 -4.94 -4.90
CA VAL A 414 18.33 -5.16 -4.31
C VAL A 414 17.41 -5.75 -5.35
N GLU A 415 16.76 -6.85 -5.01
CA GLU A 415 15.68 -7.45 -5.80
C GLU A 415 14.37 -7.45 -4.99
N ILE A 416 13.32 -6.85 -5.56
CA ILE A 416 11.97 -6.87 -4.99
C ILE A 416 11.03 -7.50 -6.02
N LYS A 417 10.38 -8.59 -5.64
CA LYS A 417 9.62 -9.37 -6.60
C LYS A 417 8.35 -9.98 -6.00
N HIS A 418 7.30 -10.03 -6.83
CA HIS A 418 6.02 -10.64 -6.46
C HIS A 418 5.42 -10.10 -5.16
N CYS A 419 5.70 -8.84 -4.82
CA CYS A 419 5.18 -8.22 -3.61
C CYS A 419 3.82 -7.55 -3.86
N PHE A 420 3.02 -7.53 -2.80
CA PHE A 420 1.83 -6.71 -2.72
C PHE A 420 2.02 -5.64 -1.67
N VAL A 421 1.84 -4.39 -2.05
CA VAL A 421 2.01 -3.25 -1.17
C VAL A 421 0.74 -2.42 -1.17
N SER A 422 0.13 -2.25 0.00
CA SER A 422 -0.97 -1.33 0.24
C SER A 422 -0.61 -0.40 1.39
N CYS A 423 -0.53 0.91 1.15
CA CYS A 423 -0.01 1.88 2.13
C CYS A 423 -0.66 3.25 1.97
N ALA A 424 -0.46 4.11 2.96
CA ALA A 424 -1.01 5.48 2.96
C ALA A 424 -0.05 6.54 2.41
N ASP A 425 1.21 6.19 2.24
CA ASP A 425 2.23 7.06 1.68
C ASP A 425 2.91 6.39 0.47
N ASP A 426 4.17 6.67 0.15
CA ASP A 426 4.85 6.14 -1.03
C ASP A 426 4.89 4.59 -1.02
N GLY A 427 4.56 3.96 -2.15
CA GLY A 427 4.41 2.51 -2.24
C GLY A 427 5.72 1.76 -2.20
N ILE A 428 6.51 1.86 -3.26
CA ILE A 428 7.90 1.40 -3.31
C ILE A 428 8.76 2.62 -3.65
N CYS A 429 9.61 3.00 -2.71
CA CYS A 429 10.34 4.25 -2.76
C CYS A 429 11.85 4.06 -2.70
N VAL A 430 12.56 4.68 -3.64
CA VAL A 430 14.03 4.71 -3.68
C VAL A 430 14.49 6.08 -3.20
N LYS A 431 15.26 6.10 -2.13
CA LYS A 431 15.70 7.33 -1.46
C LYS A 431 17.21 7.30 -1.20
N SER A 432 17.73 8.42 -0.72
CA SER A 432 19.04 8.47 -0.09
C SER A 432 18.94 8.13 1.39
N PRO A 433 20.02 7.61 2.01
CA PRO A 433 20.08 7.45 3.45
C PRO A 433 19.89 8.79 4.15
N ARG A 434 19.30 8.76 5.33
CA ARG A 434 19.09 9.96 6.14
C ARG A 434 20.41 10.44 6.75
N LYS A 435 20.63 11.75 6.74
CA LYS A 435 21.71 12.36 7.50
C LYS A 435 21.43 12.27 9.00
N GLN A 436 22.51 12.14 9.79
CA GLN A 436 22.43 12.24 11.24
C GLN A 436 21.68 13.50 11.70
N GLY A 437 20.83 13.35 12.72
CA GLY A 437 20.16 14.48 13.38
C GLY A 437 18.84 14.92 12.73
N HIS A 438 18.40 14.28 11.67
CA HIS A 438 17.07 14.46 11.16
C HIS A 438 16.07 13.69 12.04
N ASP A 439 15.04 14.32 12.54
CA ASP A 439 13.98 13.74 13.38
C ASP A 439 14.38 13.29 14.80
N GLY A 440 15.53 13.76 15.32
CA GLY A 440 15.96 13.47 16.69
C GLY A 440 16.42 12.03 16.94
N ILE A 441 16.57 11.22 15.91
CA ILE A 441 17.09 9.87 16.03
C ILE A 441 18.60 9.94 16.17
N ASN A 442 19.10 9.56 17.34
CA ASN A 442 20.49 9.20 17.52
C ASN A 442 20.72 7.87 16.80
N VAL A 443 21.07 7.94 15.52
CA VAL A 443 21.55 6.76 14.82
C VAL A 443 22.91 6.42 15.45
N ALA A 444 22.89 5.54 16.43
CA ALA A 444 24.03 5.25 17.29
C ALA A 444 25.18 4.54 16.56
N ASP A 445 24.98 4.11 15.32
CA ASP A 445 25.97 3.35 14.57
C ASP A 445 26.68 4.27 13.57
N GLN A 446 27.69 4.98 14.09
CA GLN A 446 28.58 5.85 13.30
C GLN A 446 29.43 5.06 12.27
N ASP A 447 29.47 3.73 12.39
CA ASP A 447 30.32 2.87 11.55
C ASP A 447 29.66 2.42 10.24
N ILE A 448 28.35 2.65 10.06
CA ILE A 448 27.67 2.31 8.81
C ILE A 448 27.76 3.50 7.84
N ALA A 449 28.61 3.34 6.82
CA ALA A 449 28.80 4.38 5.82
C ALA A 449 27.53 4.60 4.99
N MET A 450 27.09 5.85 4.96
CA MET A 450 26.06 6.28 4.01
C MET A 450 26.60 6.23 2.59
N ARG A 451 25.78 5.79 1.64
CA ARG A 451 26.22 5.57 0.26
C ARG A 451 25.10 5.77 -0.75
N GLU A 452 25.48 5.77 -2.00
CA GLU A 452 24.58 5.77 -3.15
C GLU A 452 23.60 4.58 -3.14
N THR A 453 22.43 4.77 -3.74
CA THR A 453 21.49 3.67 -4.00
C THR A 453 21.65 3.20 -5.44
N LYS A 454 21.95 1.92 -5.64
CA LYS A 454 22.20 1.40 -6.99
C LYS A 454 21.83 -0.06 -7.18
N ASP A 455 21.67 -0.43 -8.45
CA ASP A 455 21.36 -1.81 -8.86
C ASP A 455 20.11 -2.35 -8.14
N VAL A 456 18.99 -1.66 -8.30
CA VAL A 456 17.69 -2.02 -7.73
C VAL A 456 16.77 -2.55 -8.84
N HIS A 457 16.24 -3.74 -8.65
CA HIS A 457 15.29 -4.35 -9.56
C HIS A 457 13.97 -4.66 -8.85
N ILE A 458 12.89 -4.06 -9.35
CA ILE A 458 11.53 -4.21 -8.83
C ILE A 458 10.68 -4.84 -9.94
N SER A 459 10.07 -6.00 -9.69
CA SER A 459 9.28 -6.68 -10.72
C SER A 459 8.05 -7.39 -10.16
N ASP A 460 7.05 -7.56 -11.03
CA ASP A 460 5.87 -8.38 -10.78
C ASP A 460 5.10 -7.99 -9.50
N CYS A 461 5.17 -6.72 -9.10
CA CYS A 461 4.55 -6.19 -7.88
C CYS A 461 3.19 -5.55 -8.18
N THR A 462 2.31 -5.61 -7.18
CA THR A 462 1.06 -4.83 -7.15
C THR A 462 1.15 -3.79 -6.05
N VAL A 463 0.95 -2.52 -6.39
CA VAL A 463 1.08 -1.41 -5.46
C VAL A 463 -0.21 -0.59 -5.42
N ILE A 464 -0.72 -0.41 -4.23
CA ILE A 464 -1.83 0.47 -3.88
C ILE A 464 -1.28 1.52 -2.91
N SER A 465 -1.14 2.74 -3.36
CA SER A 465 -0.63 3.83 -2.54
C SER A 465 -1.56 5.03 -2.61
N VAL A 466 -1.73 5.72 -1.49
CA VAL A 466 -2.48 7.00 -1.47
C VAL A 466 -1.64 8.11 -2.08
N MET A 467 -0.30 8.03 -1.96
CA MET A 467 0.65 8.98 -2.56
C MET A 467 1.21 8.44 -3.88
N ASN A 468 2.44 8.03 -3.95
CA ASN A 468 3.08 7.60 -5.18
C ASN A 468 3.25 6.08 -5.20
N CYS A 469 2.86 5.42 -6.29
CA CYS A 469 3.00 3.96 -6.34
C CYS A 469 4.46 3.52 -6.44
N PHE A 470 5.21 4.15 -7.35
CA PHE A 470 6.68 4.03 -7.41
C PHE A 470 7.29 5.43 -7.37
N LYS A 471 8.25 5.63 -6.50
CA LYS A 471 8.92 6.92 -6.33
C LYS A 471 10.44 6.78 -6.24
N ILE A 472 11.16 7.72 -6.84
CA ILE A 472 12.53 8.07 -6.50
C ILE A 472 12.47 9.44 -5.86
N GLY A 473 12.84 9.55 -4.59
CA GLY A 473 12.76 10.80 -3.83
C GLY A 473 11.86 10.70 -2.60
N THR A 474 11.56 11.81 -1.89
CA THR A 474 12.12 13.16 -2.11
C THR A 474 13.50 13.36 -1.49
N GLU A 475 13.90 12.52 -0.53
CA GLU A 475 15.25 12.58 0.07
C GLU A 475 16.28 12.05 -0.94
N THR A 476 17.03 12.96 -1.57
CA THR A 476 17.95 12.63 -2.67
C THR A 476 19.29 13.36 -2.52
N TYR A 477 20.07 12.95 -1.51
CA TYR A 477 21.41 13.53 -1.21
C TYR A 477 22.54 12.80 -1.92
N PHE A 478 22.45 11.47 -2.00
CA PHE A 478 23.43 10.62 -2.66
C PHE A 478 22.90 10.18 -4.02
N ASP A 479 23.79 9.82 -4.90
CA ASP A 479 23.43 9.39 -6.26
C ASP A 479 22.54 8.14 -6.25
N ILE A 480 21.65 8.11 -7.23
CA ILE A 480 20.72 7.00 -7.44
C ILE A 480 20.87 6.52 -8.89
N GLU A 481 21.21 5.24 -9.05
CA GLU A 481 21.63 4.75 -10.36
C GLU A 481 21.22 3.29 -10.60
N GLY A 482 20.86 2.97 -11.86
CA GLY A 482 20.60 1.58 -12.25
C GLY A 482 19.31 1.00 -11.64
N ILE A 483 18.23 1.75 -11.68
CA ILE A 483 16.93 1.33 -11.16
C ILE A 483 16.08 0.76 -12.28
N THR A 484 15.57 -0.44 -12.11
CA THR A 484 14.64 -1.08 -13.06
C THR A 484 13.33 -1.44 -12.36
N VAL A 485 12.21 -1.03 -12.96
CA VAL A 485 10.85 -1.36 -12.49
C VAL A 485 10.08 -1.94 -13.65
N GLU A 486 9.55 -3.15 -13.49
CA GLU A 486 8.87 -3.81 -14.60
C GLU A 486 7.73 -4.74 -14.19
N ASN A 487 6.79 -4.94 -15.11
CA ASN A 487 5.68 -5.88 -14.96
C ASN A 487 4.81 -5.60 -13.73
N CYS A 488 4.68 -4.34 -13.32
CA CYS A 488 3.97 -3.97 -12.10
C CYS A 488 2.56 -3.45 -12.39
N ARG A 489 1.72 -3.48 -11.36
CA ARG A 489 0.39 -2.89 -11.35
C ARG A 489 0.32 -1.83 -10.28
N PHE A 490 -0.04 -0.62 -10.69
CA PHE A 490 -0.26 0.52 -9.81
C PHE A 490 -1.74 0.88 -9.82
N MET A 491 -2.37 0.86 -8.66
CA MET A 491 -3.81 1.06 -8.63
C MET A 491 -4.30 1.70 -7.34
N MET A 492 -5.47 2.28 -7.42
CA MET A 492 -6.22 2.74 -6.26
C MET A 492 -7.66 2.23 -6.34
N PRO A 493 -8.20 1.68 -5.25
CA PRO A 493 -9.60 1.30 -5.17
C PRO A 493 -10.56 2.47 -5.32
N ASP A 494 -11.83 2.19 -5.69
CA ASP A 494 -12.84 3.21 -5.96
C ASP A 494 -13.23 4.10 -4.78
N ILE A 495 -12.97 3.65 -3.55
CA ILE A 495 -13.27 4.42 -2.34
C ILE A 495 -12.31 5.60 -2.12
N PHE A 496 -11.18 5.62 -2.83
CA PHE A 496 -10.22 6.71 -2.79
C PHE A 496 -10.21 7.49 -4.11
N PRO A 497 -9.85 8.78 -4.11
CA PRO A 497 -9.79 9.57 -5.34
C PRO A 497 -8.86 8.98 -6.39
N GLY A 498 -7.68 8.56 -5.98
CA GLY A 498 -6.62 8.01 -6.81
C GLY A 498 -5.28 8.11 -6.11
N ALA A 499 -4.28 7.38 -6.60
CA ALA A 499 -2.89 7.61 -6.21
C ALA A 499 -2.41 8.94 -6.79
N VAL A 500 -1.60 9.69 -6.05
CA VAL A 500 -1.11 11.00 -6.51
C VAL A 500 -0.31 10.85 -7.80
N SER A 501 0.69 9.96 -7.82
CA SER A 501 1.40 9.61 -9.05
C SER A 501 1.63 8.10 -9.18
N GLY A 502 1.73 7.63 -10.43
CA GLY A 502 2.12 6.26 -10.72
C GLY A 502 3.63 6.09 -10.68
N ILE A 503 4.31 6.89 -11.44
CA ILE A 503 5.78 6.96 -11.52
C ILE A 503 6.17 8.37 -11.14
N SER A 504 6.92 8.52 -10.04
CA SER A 504 7.47 9.81 -9.59
C SER A 504 9.00 9.70 -9.52
N ILE A 505 9.72 10.61 -10.19
CA ILE A 505 11.17 10.67 -10.19
C ILE A 505 11.60 12.08 -9.84
N GLU A 506 12.16 12.27 -8.65
CA GLU A 506 12.42 13.57 -8.07
C GLU A 506 13.86 13.68 -7.58
N SER A 507 14.67 14.57 -8.17
CA SER A 507 15.93 14.99 -7.59
C SER A 507 15.74 16.35 -6.93
N ALA A 508 15.63 16.35 -5.60
CA ALA A 508 15.25 17.52 -4.83
C ALA A 508 16.37 18.05 -3.92
N ASP A 509 17.34 17.22 -3.56
CA ASP A 509 18.38 17.55 -2.58
C ASP A 509 19.81 17.39 -3.15
N GLY A 510 19.94 17.36 -4.47
CA GLY A 510 21.25 17.42 -5.15
C GLY A 510 21.78 16.11 -5.72
N SER A 511 21.01 15.04 -5.70
CA SER A 511 21.38 13.73 -6.26
C SER A 511 21.49 13.75 -7.80
N HIS A 512 22.42 12.97 -8.33
CA HIS A 512 22.42 12.58 -9.72
C HIS A 512 21.63 11.28 -9.88
N ILE A 513 20.46 11.36 -10.54
CA ILE A 513 19.60 10.22 -10.85
C ILE A 513 19.84 9.82 -12.30
N ARG A 514 20.28 8.59 -12.53
CA ARG A 514 20.60 8.12 -13.88
C ARG A 514 20.34 6.64 -14.11
N ARG A 515 20.15 6.27 -15.38
CA ARG A 515 19.86 4.89 -15.80
C ARG A 515 18.67 4.27 -15.09
N VAL A 516 17.53 4.95 -15.18
CA VAL A 516 16.25 4.47 -14.66
C VAL A 516 15.41 3.90 -15.79
N LYS A 517 14.91 2.67 -15.63
CA LYS A 517 14.05 1.99 -16.60
C LYS A 517 12.75 1.58 -15.94
N VAL A 518 11.63 2.07 -16.49
CA VAL A 518 10.29 1.67 -16.05
C VAL A 518 9.53 1.13 -17.25
N ARG A 519 9.12 -0.14 -17.19
CA ARG A 519 8.48 -0.78 -18.34
C ARG A 519 7.36 -1.73 -17.97
N ASN A 520 6.39 -1.87 -18.87
CA ASN A 520 5.25 -2.79 -18.72
C ASN A 520 4.48 -2.56 -17.41
N ILE A 521 3.99 -1.32 -17.24
CA ILE A 521 3.22 -0.93 -16.06
C ILE A 521 1.75 -0.74 -16.44
N GLN A 522 0.87 -1.37 -15.67
CA GLN A 522 -0.56 -1.16 -15.75
C GLN A 522 -1.01 -0.27 -14.59
N MET A 523 -1.69 0.81 -14.91
CA MET A 523 -2.20 1.76 -13.91
C MET A 523 -3.71 1.86 -13.99
N ASN A 524 -4.36 1.94 -12.83
CA ASN A 524 -5.79 2.22 -12.76
C ASN A 524 -6.08 3.17 -11.59
N ARG A 525 -6.74 4.30 -11.89
CA ARG A 525 -7.03 5.35 -10.92
C ARG A 525 -5.77 5.92 -10.25
N VAL A 526 -4.75 6.10 -11.05
CA VAL A 526 -3.57 6.89 -10.71
C VAL A 526 -3.77 8.27 -11.32
N LEU A 527 -3.76 9.32 -10.49
CA LEU A 527 -4.12 10.67 -10.92
C LEU A 527 -3.13 11.19 -11.98
N CYS A 528 -1.85 11.21 -11.65
CA CYS A 528 -0.77 11.61 -12.56
C CYS A 528 0.06 10.37 -12.97
N PRO A 529 0.00 9.92 -14.22
CA PRO A 529 0.73 8.73 -14.64
C PRO A 529 2.25 8.83 -14.49
N VAL A 530 2.83 9.98 -14.88
CA VAL A 530 4.28 10.21 -14.84
C VAL A 530 4.57 11.63 -14.34
N PHE A 531 5.33 11.70 -13.26
CA PHE A 531 5.84 12.93 -12.70
C PHE A 531 7.37 12.85 -12.59
N ILE A 532 8.09 13.79 -13.22
CA ILE A 532 9.55 13.88 -13.14
C ILE A 532 9.90 15.33 -12.81
N CYS A 533 10.58 15.54 -11.70
CA CYS A 533 10.91 16.87 -11.22
C CYS A 533 12.36 16.97 -10.74
N LEU A 534 13.08 17.90 -11.32
CA LEU A 534 14.38 18.32 -10.82
C LEU A 534 14.20 19.69 -10.19
N ASN A 535 14.50 19.82 -8.90
CA ASN A 535 14.48 21.09 -8.19
C ASN A 535 15.63 21.21 -7.19
N MET A 536 15.63 22.27 -6.39
CA MET A 536 16.67 22.57 -5.42
C MET A 536 16.04 22.83 -4.04
N ARG A 537 15.18 21.90 -3.58
CA ARG A 537 14.57 21.94 -2.24
C ARG A 537 15.63 22.02 -1.15
N ASN A 538 16.65 21.18 -1.27
CA ASN A 538 17.83 21.15 -0.40
C ASN A 538 17.50 21.25 1.10
N LYS A 539 16.61 20.39 1.56
CA LYS A 539 16.01 20.41 2.90
C LYS A 539 17.00 20.45 4.06
N PHE A 540 18.20 19.90 3.90
CA PHE A 540 19.18 19.76 4.99
C PHE A 540 20.53 20.42 4.69
N GLY A 541 20.57 21.35 3.78
CA GLY A 541 21.79 21.93 3.30
C GLY A 541 22.50 21.02 2.29
N PHE A 542 22.97 21.60 1.23
CA PHE A 542 23.62 20.89 0.15
C PHE A 542 25.13 20.72 0.47
N GLU A 543 25.64 19.50 0.43
CA GLU A 543 27.07 19.17 0.58
C GLU A 543 27.73 18.75 -0.75
N GLY A 544 27.04 18.94 -1.87
CA GLY A 544 27.58 18.61 -3.18
C GLY A 544 28.73 19.53 -3.60
N PRO A 545 29.40 19.22 -4.72
CA PRO A 545 30.47 20.05 -5.23
C PRO A 545 29.97 21.46 -5.54
N GLU A 546 30.80 22.42 -5.26
CA GLU A 546 30.56 23.81 -5.66
C GLU A 546 30.97 23.97 -7.12
N ASP A 547 30.22 24.81 -7.87
CA ASP A 547 30.65 25.26 -9.18
C ASP A 547 31.83 26.22 -9.08
N GLU A 548 32.39 26.65 -10.22
CA GLU A 548 33.54 27.58 -10.27
C GLU A 548 33.28 28.92 -9.55
N ALA A 549 32.00 29.24 -9.29
CA ALA A 549 31.60 30.45 -8.56
C ALA A 549 31.24 30.18 -7.08
N GLY A 550 31.53 29.00 -6.55
CA GLY A 550 31.23 28.63 -5.17
C GLY A 550 29.72 28.36 -4.91
N ARG A 551 28.93 28.14 -5.97
CA ARG A 551 27.49 27.90 -5.87
C ARG A 551 27.24 26.42 -5.87
N ARG A 552 26.36 25.98 -4.97
CA ARG A 552 25.96 24.57 -4.83
C ARG A 552 24.59 24.37 -5.46
N PHE A 553 24.58 24.03 -6.74
CA PHE A 553 23.36 23.69 -7.48
C PHE A 553 23.56 22.31 -8.08
N GLY A 554 23.38 21.29 -7.29
CA GLY A 554 23.81 20.03 -7.81
C GLY A 554 22.73 19.00 -7.82
N GLY A 555 22.15 18.60 -8.75
CA GLY A 555 21.32 17.46 -9.04
C GLY A 555 21.18 17.32 -10.54
N SER A 556 20.98 16.13 -11.00
CA SER A 556 20.61 15.87 -12.40
C SER A 556 19.65 14.69 -12.50
N ILE A 557 18.87 14.69 -13.54
CA ILE A 557 18.06 13.54 -13.95
C ILE A 557 18.40 13.25 -15.39
N GLU A 558 18.98 12.08 -15.67
CA GLU A 558 19.42 11.71 -17.01
C GLU A 558 19.24 10.20 -17.32
N GLU A 559 19.13 9.88 -18.60
CA GLU A 559 19.01 8.49 -19.06
C GLU A 559 17.79 7.76 -18.45
N ILE A 560 16.62 8.37 -18.59
CA ILE A 560 15.35 7.82 -18.13
C ILE A 560 14.60 7.18 -19.29
N GLU A 561 14.24 5.90 -19.15
CA GLU A 561 13.47 5.14 -20.12
C GLU A 561 12.12 4.71 -19.51
N ILE A 562 11.00 5.16 -20.06
CA ILE A 562 9.65 4.76 -19.66
C ILE A 562 8.95 4.17 -20.87
N SER A 563 8.50 2.92 -20.76
CA SER A 563 7.89 2.25 -21.91
C SER A 563 6.79 1.25 -21.54
N HIS A 564 5.89 1.00 -22.51
CA HIS A 564 4.79 0.04 -22.38
C HIS A 564 3.89 0.34 -21.16
N ILE A 565 3.43 1.59 -21.05
CA ILE A 565 2.56 2.04 -19.97
C ILE A 565 1.10 2.04 -20.44
N ARG A 566 0.22 1.52 -19.59
CA ARG A 566 -1.24 1.57 -19.80
C ARG A 566 -1.87 2.17 -18.56
N ALA A 567 -2.29 3.43 -18.63
CA ALA A 567 -2.93 4.14 -17.53
C ALA A 567 -4.42 4.37 -17.86
N LEU A 568 -5.27 3.83 -17.01
CA LEU A 568 -6.71 3.99 -17.09
C LEU A 568 -7.20 4.86 -15.93
N ASN A 569 -8.22 5.66 -16.18
CA ASN A 569 -8.84 6.53 -15.19
C ASN A 569 -7.85 7.51 -14.54
N ALA A 570 -6.93 8.07 -15.34
CA ALA A 570 -6.08 9.17 -14.94
C ALA A 570 -6.88 10.49 -14.90
N GLU A 571 -6.33 11.53 -14.29
CA GLU A 571 -7.03 12.83 -14.15
C GLU A 571 -6.09 14.02 -14.33
N VAL A 572 -4.84 13.92 -13.92
CA VAL A 572 -3.85 14.98 -13.96
C VAL A 572 -2.86 14.71 -15.09
N PRO A 573 -2.48 15.72 -15.90
CA PRO A 573 -1.45 15.57 -16.92
C PRO A 573 -0.14 15.06 -16.34
N SER A 574 0.61 14.31 -17.13
CA SER A 574 2.00 13.97 -16.80
C SER A 574 2.85 15.23 -16.88
N ILE A 575 3.69 15.47 -15.87
CA ILE A 575 4.53 16.66 -15.75
C ILE A 575 6.00 16.24 -15.70
N ILE A 576 6.81 16.84 -16.55
CA ILE A 576 8.25 16.61 -16.64
C ILE A 576 8.92 17.98 -16.62
N THR A 577 9.65 18.28 -15.55
CA THR A 577 10.19 19.63 -15.36
C THR A 577 11.58 19.64 -14.73
N GLY A 578 12.55 20.24 -15.41
CA GLY A 578 13.67 20.87 -14.76
C GLY A 578 13.25 22.24 -14.22
N PHE A 579 14.20 23.15 -14.04
CA PHE A 579 13.92 24.49 -13.51
C PHE A 579 14.83 25.59 -14.05
N MET A 580 14.36 26.84 -13.96
CA MET A 580 15.13 28.05 -14.14
C MET A 580 15.11 28.86 -12.82
N ALA A 581 16.23 29.00 -12.20
CA ALA A 581 16.43 29.89 -11.06
C ALA A 581 16.93 31.24 -11.57
N GLU A 582 16.02 32.18 -11.80
CA GLU A 582 16.32 33.48 -12.40
C GLU A 582 17.28 34.34 -11.57
N GLU A 583 17.11 34.32 -10.26
CA GLU A 583 17.96 35.11 -9.34
C GLU A 583 19.42 34.63 -9.36
N GLU A 584 19.60 33.31 -9.42
CA GLU A 584 20.92 32.68 -9.47
C GLU A 584 21.49 32.55 -10.88
N GLN A 585 20.68 32.85 -11.91
CA GLN A 585 21.05 32.67 -13.31
C GLN A 585 21.42 31.22 -13.64
N VAL A 586 20.71 30.25 -13.05
CA VAL A 586 20.98 28.82 -13.22
C VAL A 586 19.77 28.14 -13.81
N GLU A 587 19.97 27.47 -14.94
CA GLU A 587 19.03 26.53 -15.53
C GLU A 587 19.53 25.10 -15.33
N ARG A 588 18.63 24.19 -14.95
CA ARG A 588 18.89 22.75 -14.89
C ARG A 588 17.84 22.01 -15.69
N ARG A 589 18.31 21.16 -16.57
CA ARG A 589 17.47 20.41 -17.51
C ARG A 589 17.52 18.93 -17.24
N ILE A 590 16.42 18.26 -17.51
CA ILE A 590 16.36 16.81 -17.58
C ILE A 590 16.95 16.37 -18.91
N GLU A 591 17.83 15.38 -18.91
CA GLU A 591 18.58 14.97 -20.09
C GLU A 591 18.24 13.54 -20.53
N LYS A 592 18.14 13.30 -21.83
CA LYS A 592 17.99 11.95 -22.42
C LYS A 592 16.78 11.19 -21.87
N LEU A 593 15.61 11.77 -21.97
CA LEU A 593 14.35 11.14 -21.58
C LEU A 593 13.71 10.43 -22.78
N SER A 594 13.34 9.17 -22.60
CA SER A 594 12.61 8.40 -23.59
C SER A 594 11.30 7.86 -23.03
N ILE A 595 10.18 8.20 -23.66
CA ILE A 595 8.83 7.72 -23.32
C ILE A 595 8.24 7.06 -24.57
N ARG A 596 7.99 5.75 -24.53
CA ARG A 596 7.52 4.96 -25.67
C ARG A 596 6.36 4.04 -25.33
N ASP A 597 5.48 3.84 -26.30
CA ASP A 597 4.34 2.91 -26.18
C ASP A 597 3.47 3.20 -24.94
N VAL A 598 3.09 4.43 -24.75
CA VAL A 598 2.30 4.88 -23.62
C VAL A 598 0.88 5.18 -24.04
N LYS A 599 -0.09 4.62 -23.33
CA LYS A 599 -1.51 4.93 -23.51
C LYS A 599 -2.12 5.41 -22.19
N VAL A 600 -2.67 6.62 -22.20
CA VAL A 600 -3.36 7.22 -21.07
C VAL A 600 -4.82 7.46 -21.43
N VAL A 601 -5.74 6.98 -20.60
CA VAL A 601 -7.17 7.23 -20.73
C VAL A 601 -7.64 7.95 -19.47
N TYR A 602 -8.14 9.16 -19.67
CA TYR A 602 -8.66 9.97 -18.56
C TYR A 602 -10.10 9.60 -18.21
N ARG A 603 -10.43 9.57 -16.93
CA ARG A 603 -11.81 9.41 -16.43
C ARG A 603 -12.52 10.76 -16.30
N ASP A 604 -11.76 11.79 -15.94
CA ASP A 604 -12.25 13.15 -15.82
C ASP A 604 -11.06 14.10 -16.07
N ASN A 605 -11.09 14.75 -17.19
CA ASN A 605 -10.18 15.86 -17.47
C ASN A 605 -11.03 17.10 -17.53
N ARG A 606 -11.06 17.84 -16.44
CA ARG A 606 -11.77 19.12 -16.39
C ARG A 606 -11.23 20.04 -17.47
N GLU A 607 -12.13 20.73 -18.12
CA GLU A 607 -11.76 21.84 -18.97
C GLU A 607 -11.21 22.96 -18.07
N VAL A 608 -9.93 23.19 -18.20
CA VAL A 608 -9.29 24.32 -17.52
C VAL A 608 -9.51 25.53 -18.41
N LEU A 609 -10.45 26.35 -18.01
CA LEU A 609 -10.83 27.56 -18.80
C LEU A 609 -9.71 28.61 -18.84
N THR A 610 -8.83 28.62 -17.85
CA THR A 610 -7.69 29.56 -17.78
C THR A 610 -6.49 28.83 -17.14
N PRO A 611 -5.59 28.27 -17.97
CA PRO A 611 -4.33 27.75 -17.47
C PRO A 611 -3.59 28.85 -16.71
N GLN A 612 -3.07 28.51 -15.55
CA GLN A 612 -2.25 29.45 -14.79
C GLN A 612 -0.95 29.68 -15.59
N ALA A 613 -0.73 30.88 -16.04
CA ALA A 613 0.50 31.26 -16.74
C ALA A 613 1.15 32.46 -16.03
N PRO A 614 2.45 32.43 -15.73
CA PRO A 614 3.37 31.32 -15.94
C PRO A 614 3.17 30.17 -14.96
N VAL A 615 3.49 28.95 -15.40
CA VAL A 615 3.50 27.77 -14.50
C VAL A 615 4.59 27.94 -13.46
N TYR A 616 4.26 27.62 -12.22
CA TYR A 616 5.18 27.76 -11.10
C TYR A 616 6.46 26.92 -11.25
N GLU A 617 7.63 27.51 -10.96
CA GLU A 617 8.93 26.81 -11.10
C GLU A 617 9.20 25.75 -10.05
N ASN A 618 8.57 25.83 -8.89
CA ASN A 618 8.76 24.90 -7.77
C ASN A 618 10.24 24.69 -7.40
N LEU A 619 10.99 25.76 -7.25
CA LEU A 619 12.43 25.69 -7.05
C LEU A 619 12.81 25.04 -5.72
N ARG A 620 12.09 25.36 -4.64
CA ARG A 620 12.49 25.02 -3.27
C ARG A 620 11.39 24.35 -2.45
N ASP A 621 10.18 24.26 -2.99
CA ASP A 621 9.05 23.61 -2.34
C ASP A 621 9.11 22.08 -2.52
N TYR A 622 8.26 21.38 -1.82
CA TYR A 622 8.12 19.93 -1.97
C TYR A 622 7.68 19.59 -3.40
N PRO A 623 8.42 18.74 -4.15
CA PRO A 623 8.13 18.45 -5.54
C PRO A 623 7.03 17.38 -5.66
N GLU A 624 5.80 17.81 -5.78
CA GLU A 624 4.67 16.94 -6.12
C GLU A 624 3.91 17.52 -7.33
N ASN A 625 3.24 16.67 -8.10
CA ASN A 625 2.54 17.11 -9.30
C ASN A 625 1.50 18.19 -9.02
N ASN A 626 0.82 18.11 -7.88
CA ASN A 626 -0.22 19.07 -7.47
C ASN A 626 0.34 20.46 -7.10
N ALA A 627 1.64 20.60 -6.88
CA ALA A 627 2.28 21.89 -6.63
C ALA A 627 2.30 22.80 -7.86
N PHE A 628 2.14 22.24 -9.06
CA PHE A 628 2.18 22.98 -10.31
C PHE A 628 0.83 23.54 -10.74
N GLY A 629 -0.27 23.13 -10.09
CA GLY A 629 -1.62 23.56 -10.47
C GLY A 629 -2.02 23.09 -11.86
N ASP A 630 -2.87 23.89 -12.52
CA ASP A 630 -3.35 23.60 -13.86
C ASP A 630 -2.28 23.95 -14.92
N VAL A 631 -1.64 22.94 -15.46
CA VAL A 631 -0.65 23.13 -16.53
C VAL A 631 -1.30 23.30 -17.92
N PRO A 632 -0.62 23.98 -18.88
CA PRO A 632 -1.19 24.32 -20.17
C PRO A 632 -1.22 23.18 -21.19
N ALA A 633 -1.16 21.93 -20.74
CA ALA A 633 -1.35 20.73 -21.58
C ALA A 633 -2.31 19.77 -20.89
N TYR A 634 -3.03 18.93 -21.65
CA TYR A 634 -3.90 17.95 -21.02
C TYR A 634 -3.28 16.53 -20.90
N GLY A 635 -2.22 16.24 -21.63
CA GLY A 635 -1.54 14.94 -21.64
C GLY A 635 -0.16 15.02 -21.01
N PHE A 636 0.77 15.68 -21.65
CA PHE A 636 2.15 15.86 -21.19
C PHE A 636 2.57 17.32 -21.22
N TYR A 637 3.00 17.83 -20.09
CA TYR A 637 3.65 19.12 -19.95
C TYR A 637 5.13 18.91 -19.68
N ILE A 638 5.99 19.37 -20.60
CA ILE A 638 7.44 19.12 -20.57
C ILE A 638 8.15 20.45 -20.67
N ARG A 639 8.99 20.76 -19.69
CA ARG A 639 9.82 21.97 -19.73
C ARG A 639 11.20 21.76 -19.12
N HIS A 640 12.15 22.60 -19.50
CA HIS A 640 13.54 22.48 -19.09
C HIS A 640 14.07 21.04 -19.22
N ALA A 641 13.96 20.53 -20.43
CA ALA A 641 14.37 19.16 -20.74
C ALA A 641 14.96 19.07 -22.13
N ASN A 642 16.03 18.29 -22.30
CA ASN A 642 16.73 18.09 -23.57
C ASN A 642 16.67 16.63 -24.01
N GLN A 643 16.81 16.40 -25.31
CA GLN A 643 16.83 15.05 -25.88
C GLN A 643 15.63 14.21 -25.44
N VAL A 644 14.44 14.80 -25.53
CA VAL A 644 13.19 14.13 -25.15
C VAL A 644 12.58 13.42 -26.34
N VAL A 645 12.52 12.09 -26.27
CA VAL A 645 11.90 11.24 -27.27
C VAL A 645 10.50 10.82 -26.79
N LEU A 646 9.47 11.18 -27.55
CA LEU A 646 8.11 10.68 -27.37
C LEU A 646 7.73 9.88 -28.61
N GLU A 647 7.51 8.58 -28.45
CA GLU A 647 7.18 7.67 -29.54
C GLU A 647 5.98 6.80 -29.17
N ASN A 648 5.00 6.74 -30.07
CA ASN A 648 3.76 5.97 -29.87
C ASN A 648 3.06 6.31 -28.52
N VAL A 649 2.86 7.60 -28.28
CA VAL A 649 2.18 8.12 -27.09
C VAL A 649 0.75 8.49 -27.46
N GLU A 650 -0.21 7.79 -26.91
CA GLU A 650 -1.65 7.99 -27.11
C GLU A 650 -2.29 8.50 -25.81
N VAL A 651 -2.93 9.65 -25.87
CA VAL A 651 -3.66 10.23 -24.75
C VAL A 651 -5.11 10.46 -25.16
N ILE A 652 -6.02 9.82 -24.46
CA ILE A 652 -7.45 9.87 -24.75
C ILE A 652 -8.14 10.67 -23.64
N PRO A 653 -8.56 11.91 -23.93
CA PRO A 653 -9.34 12.70 -22.99
C PRO A 653 -10.80 12.19 -22.97
N ARG A 654 -11.47 12.32 -21.84
CA ARG A 654 -12.90 11.97 -21.71
C ARG A 654 -13.79 13.00 -22.40
N THR A 655 -13.41 14.26 -22.35
CA THR A 655 -14.11 15.38 -22.96
C THR A 655 -13.17 16.16 -23.88
N MET A 656 -13.72 16.93 -24.80
CA MET A 656 -12.89 17.84 -25.60
C MET A 656 -12.13 18.79 -24.66
N ASN A 657 -10.82 18.93 -24.92
CA ASN A 657 -9.96 19.81 -24.17
C ASN A 657 -9.32 20.83 -25.16
N THR A 658 -9.36 22.10 -24.79
CA THR A 658 -8.82 23.18 -25.63
C THR A 658 -7.30 23.30 -25.56
N ARG A 659 -6.69 22.73 -24.53
CA ARG A 659 -5.23 22.66 -24.38
C ARG A 659 -4.62 21.67 -25.38
N PRO A 660 -3.36 21.84 -25.80
CA PRO A 660 -2.66 20.81 -26.57
C PRO A 660 -2.47 19.52 -25.76
N CYS A 661 -2.42 18.39 -26.46
CA CYS A 661 -2.12 17.10 -25.83
C CYS A 661 -0.72 17.10 -25.21
N ILE A 662 0.25 17.61 -25.92
CA ILE A 662 1.66 17.70 -25.51
C ILE A 662 2.10 19.14 -25.71
N LEU A 663 2.64 19.74 -24.66
CA LEU A 663 3.29 21.04 -24.72
C LEU A 663 4.73 20.95 -24.25
N ARG A 664 5.63 21.53 -25.02
CA ARG A 664 7.05 21.61 -24.68
C ARG A 664 7.46 23.07 -24.58
N GLU A 665 8.13 23.41 -23.48
CA GLU A 665 8.68 24.76 -23.25
C GLU A 665 10.13 24.61 -22.77
N PHE A 666 11.00 25.49 -23.30
CA PHE A 666 12.43 25.46 -22.97
C PHE A 666 13.07 24.07 -23.18
N THR A 667 12.74 23.46 -24.30
CA THR A 667 13.29 22.15 -24.73
C THR A 667 14.00 22.29 -26.05
N ASP A 668 15.00 21.41 -26.33
CA ASP A 668 15.63 21.35 -27.65
C ASP A 668 14.76 20.61 -28.68
#